data_823181d4f1719861f8cb775a558e36fc
#
_entry.id   823181d4f1719861f8cb775a558e36fc
#
_cell.length_a   1.000
_cell.length_b   1.000
_cell.length_c   1.000
_cell.angle_alpha   90.00
_cell.angle_beta   90.00
_cell.angle_gamma   90.00
#
_symmetry.space_group_name_H-M   'P 1'
#
loop_
_entity.id
_entity.type
_entity.pdbx_description
1 polymer ?
#
loop_
_entity_poly.entity_id
_entity_poly.type
_entity_poly.pdbx_seq_one_letter_code
_entity_poly.pdbx_strand_id
1 'polypeptide(L)'
;RWLEAVLRLSALASGLCFQGPPALGRVLRPGMAGCLASVCPCFSFLAPPRPESKGGALAAGGKEQAKWLDTSYSGGLEAYIGNARKLLKASKLGENPLEGLTPSVPTGERLNYGDAQFQAFEDRGLREAPFSAFVLVAGGLGERLGFPGIKLKIAATSVTGWSFLEYYCRGILALKQQHVEGAPSGPIPLVIMTSDDTHEQTVALLEESDFFGLSREQVHVLKQEKVACLSDSDARLARDPKDTAQIETKPHGHGDVHALLHTSGLARRFQSEGRRWIVFFQDTNGLFFRAFLATLGVSAVKGFAMNSVAVPRKAKDAMGGIAKLTRPDGSSITMNVEYNQLDPLLRATSCPDGDVADHTGFSPFPGNMNSLVLRMSDYMATLERTRGIIAEFVNPKYADSSRNKFKSSTRLECMMQEIPQELPPEAKVGFTMFDTWCSYSPVKNSPAGAVEKFKTGNHPQSGTTGETDLFAANCRILRLAGATIDPPVKRTFNGIEVDLEARVVWSPQWAVSFAGVRARLAQDAKVQITQRSTLILDGDIILEELTLDGTLIICAAPGSRVTIKRLVVKNEGWELDPASKDDPDPEVHIKGFSIRRPAGATCQLAFEEPGEHVVSPAPQWPGMAKHGVTFNEKEPQRERSEAEESLPFYRVRSMKSSFGGETEAPLEEFARDFPASRR
;
A
#
# COMPACT_ATOMS: atom_id res chain seq x y z
N ARG A 1 36.72 -21.04 -9.78
CA ARG A 1 37.79 -20.12 -10.26
C ARG A 1 37.34 -18.65 -10.31
N TRP A 2 36.04 -18.38 -10.46
CA TRP A 2 35.48 -17.00 -10.42
C TRP A 2 35.26 -16.51 -8.98
N LEU A 3 34.88 -17.41 -8.08
CA LEU A 3 34.68 -17.10 -6.65
C LEU A 3 36.03 -16.83 -5.92
N GLU A 4 37.14 -17.46 -6.36
CA GLU A 4 38.48 -17.20 -5.81
C GLU A 4 39.05 -15.83 -6.23
N ALA A 5 38.64 -15.28 -7.37
CA ALA A 5 39.07 -13.97 -7.83
C ALA A 5 38.39 -12.82 -7.07
N VAL A 6 37.12 -13.00 -6.66
CA VAL A 6 36.35 -11.99 -5.88
C VAL A 6 36.84 -11.95 -4.43
N LEU A 7 37.19 -13.08 -3.84
CA LEU A 7 37.72 -13.15 -2.47
C LEU A 7 39.15 -12.59 -2.33
N ARG A 8 39.91 -12.55 -3.40
CA ARG A 8 41.28 -11.93 -3.40
C ARG A 8 41.23 -10.41 -3.54
N LEU A 9 40.20 -9.83 -4.11
CA LEU A 9 40.02 -8.38 -4.22
C LEU A 9 39.49 -7.74 -2.92
N SER A 10 38.74 -8.44 -2.10
CA SER A 10 38.26 -7.94 -0.80
C SER A 10 39.34 -7.97 0.30
N ALA A 11 40.37 -8.81 0.17
CA ALA A 11 41.49 -8.91 1.12
C ALA A 11 42.58 -7.84 0.91
N LEU A 12 42.57 -7.15 -0.23
CA LEU A 12 43.54 -6.06 -0.54
C LEU A 12 43.04 -4.65 -0.16
N ALA A 13 41.74 -4.51 0.22
CA ALA A 13 41.16 -3.25 0.64
C ALA A 13 41.22 -2.99 2.15
N SER A 14 41.61 -3.96 2.97
CA SER A 14 41.57 -3.87 4.44
C SER A 14 42.92 -3.89 5.16
N GLY A 15 43.99 -3.56 4.48
CA GLY A 15 45.30 -3.59 5.14
C GLY A 15 46.28 -2.57 4.61
N LEU A 16 46.24 -1.33 5.12
CA LEU A 16 47.42 -0.45 5.20
C LEU A 16 47.12 0.77 6.07
N CYS A 17 47.27 0.61 7.38
CA CYS A 17 47.70 1.69 8.27
C CYS A 17 49.20 1.77 8.26
N PHE A 18 49.80 2.87 7.80
CA PHE A 18 51.14 3.26 8.23
C PHE A 18 51.29 4.80 8.31
N GLN A 19 51.99 5.20 9.35
CA GLN A 19 52.31 6.54 9.87
C GLN A 19 53.08 7.43 8.88
N GLY A 20 52.89 8.77 9.02
CA GLY A 20 53.64 9.83 8.31
C GLY A 20 55.12 9.98 8.76
N PRO A 21 55.84 11.08 8.51
CA PRO A 21 55.69 12.31 7.76
C PRO A 21 56.91 12.61 6.85
N PRO A 22 57.33 13.80 6.43
CA PRO A 22 56.69 15.07 6.11
C PRO A 22 57.08 15.68 4.74
N ALA A 23 56.32 16.73 4.36
CA ALA A 23 56.72 17.84 3.48
C ALA A 23 57.36 17.59 2.10
N LEU A 24 56.63 18.04 1.08
CA LEU A 24 57.19 18.92 0.04
C LEU A 24 56.01 19.45 -0.83
N GLY A 25 55.86 20.76 -0.82
CA GLY A 25 54.93 21.44 -1.69
C GLY A 25 55.41 21.45 -3.14
N ARG A 26 54.46 21.46 -4.05
CA ARG A 26 54.45 22.26 -5.29
C ARG A 26 53.29 21.90 -6.20
N VAL A 27 52.47 22.88 -6.42
CA VAL A 27 51.90 23.30 -7.72
C VAL A 27 51.30 22.21 -8.57
N LEU A 28 50.00 22.08 -8.57
CA LEU A 28 49.23 21.62 -9.72
C LEU A 28 48.30 22.74 -10.19
N ARG A 29 48.48 23.11 -11.44
CA ARG A 29 47.70 24.11 -12.18
C ARG A 29 46.24 23.68 -12.34
N PRO A 30 45.28 24.65 -12.41
CA PRO A 30 43.89 24.35 -12.70
C PRO A 30 43.72 24.01 -14.19
N GLY A 31 43.35 22.77 -14.51
CA GLY A 31 43.18 22.40 -15.89
C GLY A 31 42.65 20.99 -16.18
N MET A 32 42.11 20.27 -15.26
CA MET A 32 41.53 18.94 -15.52
C MET A 32 40.24 18.62 -14.71
N ALA A 33 39.34 19.58 -14.60
CA ALA A 33 38.01 19.35 -14.03
C ALA A 33 36.91 19.18 -15.09
N GLY A 34 37.29 18.95 -16.36
CA GLY A 34 36.37 18.99 -17.50
C GLY A 34 35.98 17.64 -18.13
N CYS A 35 36.48 16.51 -17.65
CA CYS A 35 36.30 15.23 -18.39
C CYS A 35 35.70 14.07 -17.60
N LEU A 36 35.12 14.28 -16.43
CA LEU A 36 34.47 13.17 -15.67
C LEU A 36 32.97 13.36 -15.43
N ALA A 37 32.33 14.38 -16.05
CA ALA A 37 30.89 14.66 -15.89
C ALA A 37 29.99 13.99 -16.95
N SER A 38 30.51 13.17 -17.85
CA SER A 38 29.68 12.64 -18.96
C SER A 38 29.44 11.12 -18.94
N VAL A 39 29.70 10.40 -17.85
CA VAL A 39 29.55 8.92 -17.84
C VAL A 39 28.61 8.38 -16.77
N CYS A 40 27.95 9.19 -15.95
CA CYS A 40 26.95 8.65 -15.03
C CYS A 40 25.83 9.67 -14.71
N PRO A 41 24.64 9.57 -15.35
CA PRO A 41 23.52 10.46 -15.03
C PRO A 41 22.81 10.15 -13.68
N CYS A 42 23.30 9.19 -12.90
CA CYS A 42 22.60 8.70 -11.70
C CYS A 42 22.97 9.41 -10.38
N PHE A 43 23.79 10.45 -10.40
CA PHE A 43 24.31 11.05 -9.17
C PHE A 43 23.76 12.44 -8.78
N SER A 44 22.63 12.86 -9.29
CA SER A 44 22.16 14.24 -9.05
C SER A 44 20.72 14.39 -8.55
N PHE A 45 20.23 13.55 -7.60
CA PHE A 45 18.96 13.80 -6.91
C PHE A 45 18.97 13.40 -5.44
N LEU A 46 20.07 13.68 -4.75
CA LEU A 46 20.04 13.87 -3.30
C LEU A 46 19.96 15.37 -3.08
N ALA A 47 18.86 15.86 -2.51
CA ALA A 47 18.78 17.22 -1.99
C ALA A 47 19.97 17.43 -1.03
N PRO A 48 20.63 18.59 -1.03
CA PRO A 48 21.74 18.83 -0.14
C PRO A 48 21.32 18.60 1.32
N PRO A 49 22.16 17.97 2.16
CA PRO A 49 21.86 17.76 3.56
C PRO A 49 21.61 19.12 4.23
N ARG A 50 20.60 19.18 5.09
CA ARG A 50 20.33 20.35 5.93
C ARG A 50 21.60 20.70 6.70
N PRO A 51 21.98 21.98 6.81
CA PRO A 51 23.01 22.39 7.76
C PRO A 51 22.54 22.08 9.18
N GLU A 52 23.31 21.28 9.92
CA GLU A 52 23.11 21.06 11.35
C GLU A 52 23.09 22.40 12.11
N SER A 53 22.03 22.63 12.87
CA SER A 53 21.86 23.83 13.67
C SER A 53 22.87 23.86 14.84
N LYS A 54 24.04 24.46 14.64
CA LYS A 54 24.88 24.92 15.75
C LYS A 54 24.45 26.33 16.13
N GLY A 55 24.05 26.50 17.38
CA GLY A 55 23.52 27.74 17.91
C GLY A 55 24.42 28.93 17.68
N GLY A 56 23.84 30.05 17.23
CA GLY A 56 24.48 31.37 17.17
C GLY A 56 24.41 32.06 15.82
N ALA A 57 23.20 32.22 15.19
CA ALA A 57 22.98 33.20 14.12
C ALA A 57 21.47 33.32 13.79
N LEU A 58 20.68 33.79 14.72
CA LEU A 58 19.22 33.96 14.61
C LEU A 58 18.73 34.91 13.50
N ALA A 59 19.60 35.74 12.92
CA ALA A 59 19.25 36.59 11.76
C ALA A 59 19.53 35.94 10.40
N ALA A 60 20.39 34.92 10.32
CA ALA A 60 20.73 34.21 9.08
C ALA A 60 19.75 33.07 8.79
N GLY A 61 19.31 32.33 9.81
CA GLY A 61 18.41 31.17 9.65
C GLY A 61 17.04 31.52 9.05
N GLY A 62 16.45 32.66 9.41
CA GLY A 62 15.17 33.09 8.85
C GLY A 62 15.25 33.49 7.37
N LYS A 63 16.39 34.00 6.91
CA LYS A 63 16.61 34.34 5.50
C LYS A 63 16.85 33.09 4.66
N GLU A 64 17.53 32.10 5.20
CA GLU A 64 17.81 30.84 4.54
C GLU A 64 16.54 30.00 4.41
N GLN A 65 15.72 29.95 5.48
CA GLN A 65 14.40 29.29 5.42
C GLN A 65 13.48 29.98 4.41
N ALA A 66 13.44 31.32 4.35
CA ALA A 66 12.62 32.04 3.38
C ALA A 66 13.04 31.70 1.92
N LYS A 67 14.36 31.60 1.67
CA LYS A 67 14.89 31.19 0.37
C LYS A 67 14.50 29.74 0.02
N TRP A 68 14.57 28.84 0.99
CA TRP A 68 14.10 27.45 0.79
C TRP A 68 12.59 27.41 0.50
N LEU A 69 11.76 28.11 1.27
CA LEU A 69 10.32 28.21 1.02
C LEU A 69 9.99 28.81 -0.35
N ASP A 70 10.81 29.72 -0.84
CA ASP A 70 10.68 30.29 -2.18
C ASP A 70 10.91 29.24 -3.28
N THR A 71 11.77 28.27 -3.04
CA THR A 71 12.02 27.15 -3.98
C THR A 71 11.06 25.97 -3.82
N SER A 72 10.40 25.85 -2.66
CA SER A 72 9.50 24.73 -2.33
C SER A 72 8.12 24.84 -2.97
N TYR A 73 7.77 26.01 -3.50
CA TYR A 73 6.48 26.25 -4.15
C TYR A 73 6.68 26.76 -5.58
N SER A 74 5.88 26.29 -6.51
CA SER A 74 5.95 26.70 -7.91
C SER A 74 5.56 28.18 -8.05
N GLY A 75 6.47 28.99 -8.56
CA GLY A 75 6.31 30.44 -8.65
C GLY A 75 6.76 31.22 -7.41
N GLY A 76 7.34 30.52 -6.42
CA GLY A 76 7.95 31.13 -5.24
C GLY A 76 6.97 31.52 -4.12
N LEU A 77 7.51 32.03 -3.04
CA LEU A 77 6.75 32.41 -1.84
C LEU A 77 5.75 33.54 -2.13
N GLU A 78 6.06 34.44 -3.07
CA GLU A 78 5.14 35.52 -3.46
C GLU A 78 3.89 34.98 -4.15
N ALA A 79 4.04 34.03 -5.09
CA ALA A 79 2.93 33.36 -5.74
C ALA A 79 2.09 32.57 -4.73
N TYR A 80 2.73 31.86 -3.79
CA TYR A 80 2.08 31.16 -2.67
C TYR A 80 1.18 32.14 -1.87
N ILE A 81 1.73 33.25 -1.40
CA ILE A 81 0.98 34.27 -0.62
C ILE A 81 -0.16 34.86 -1.45
N GLY A 82 0.08 35.12 -2.74
CA GLY A 82 -0.93 35.67 -3.64
C GLY A 82 -2.13 34.73 -3.81
N ASN A 83 -1.88 33.44 -4.04
CA ASN A 83 -2.92 32.42 -4.13
C ASN A 83 -3.63 32.20 -2.77
N ALA A 84 -2.86 32.17 -1.68
CA ALA A 84 -3.41 32.05 -0.34
C ALA A 84 -4.37 33.19 0.00
N ARG A 85 -4.04 34.44 -0.31
CA ARG A 85 -4.93 35.60 -0.12
C ARG A 85 -6.23 35.47 -0.89
N LYS A 86 -6.17 35.01 -2.14
CA LYS A 86 -7.36 34.79 -2.97
C LYS A 86 -8.28 33.75 -2.31
N LEU A 87 -7.74 32.58 -1.95
CA LEU A 87 -8.51 31.49 -1.38
C LEU A 87 -9.02 31.79 0.03
N LEU A 88 -8.24 32.48 0.86
CA LEU A 88 -8.66 32.91 2.20
C LEU A 88 -9.75 33.97 2.13
N LYS A 89 -9.69 34.89 1.16
CA LYS A 89 -10.76 35.87 0.93
C LYS A 89 -12.06 35.18 0.55
N ALA A 90 -12.03 34.25 -0.39
CA ALA A 90 -13.18 33.43 -0.78
C ALA A 90 -13.75 32.66 0.41
N SER A 91 -12.90 31.99 1.18
CA SER A 91 -13.28 31.28 2.40
C SER A 91 -13.92 32.17 3.46
N LYS A 92 -13.37 33.39 3.69
CA LYS A 92 -13.91 34.37 4.63
C LYS A 92 -15.30 34.85 4.22
N LEU A 93 -15.51 35.11 2.91
CA LEU A 93 -16.82 35.48 2.35
C LEU A 93 -17.82 34.31 2.35
N GLY A 94 -17.36 33.08 2.57
CA GLY A 94 -18.18 31.88 2.50
C GLY A 94 -18.53 31.49 1.08
N GLU A 95 -17.73 31.94 0.09
CA GLU A 95 -17.89 31.55 -1.30
C GLU A 95 -17.76 30.03 -1.43
N ASN A 96 -18.71 29.42 -2.11
CA ASN A 96 -18.68 27.99 -2.40
C ASN A 96 -17.96 27.77 -3.73
N PRO A 97 -16.81 27.10 -3.78
CA PRO A 97 -16.08 26.83 -5.04
C PRO A 97 -16.89 26.00 -6.05
N LEU A 98 -17.96 25.36 -5.59
CA LEU A 98 -18.86 24.54 -6.41
C LEU A 98 -20.18 25.27 -6.75
N GLU A 99 -20.26 26.58 -6.50
CA GLU A 99 -21.43 27.38 -6.83
C GLU A 99 -21.71 27.37 -8.33
N GLY A 100 -22.98 27.22 -8.70
CA GLY A 100 -23.40 27.13 -10.09
C GLY A 100 -23.20 25.76 -10.74
N LEU A 101 -22.60 24.79 -10.05
CA LEU A 101 -22.47 23.42 -10.52
C LEU A 101 -23.66 22.57 -10.06
N THR A 102 -24.19 21.75 -10.96
CA THR A 102 -25.27 20.79 -10.65
C THR A 102 -24.69 19.38 -10.55
N PRO A 103 -24.74 18.74 -9.37
CA PRO A 103 -24.23 17.38 -9.20
C PRO A 103 -25.23 16.36 -9.74
N SER A 104 -24.69 15.32 -10.34
CA SER A 104 -25.41 14.11 -10.76
C SER A 104 -24.56 12.87 -10.51
N VAL A 105 -25.19 11.69 -10.49
CA VAL A 105 -24.49 10.43 -10.31
C VAL A 105 -23.57 10.19 -11.50
N PRO A 106 -22.28 9.92 -11.28
CA PRO A 106 -21.32 9.74 -12.38
C PRO A 106 -21.51 8.40 -13.09
N THR A 107 -20.90 8.27 -14.26
CA THR A 107 -20.85 6.99 -15.00
C THR A 107 -19.68 6.15 -14.52
N GLY A 108 -19.92 4.86 -14.28
CA GLY A 108 -18.89 3.89 -13.86
C GLY A 108 -19.42 2.47 -13.88
N GLU A 109 -18.57 1.54 -13.45
CA GLU A 109 -18.90 0.13 -13.35
C GLU A 109 -19.07 -0.28 -11.88
N ARG A 110 -20.09 -1.10 -11.61
CA ARG A 110 -20.30 -1.76 -10.31
C ARG A 110 -20.04 -3.24 -10.49
N LEU A 111 -19.08 -3.80 -9.78
CA LEU A 111 -18.64 -5.17 -9.95
C LEU A 111 -18.85 -5.99 -8.69
N ASN A 112 -19.41 -7.17 -8.85
CA ASN A 112 -19.49 -8.16 -7.78
C ASN A 112 -18.29 -9.09 -7.89
N TYR A 113 -17.52 -9.18 -6.81
CA TYR A 113 -16.28 -9.96 -6.81
C TYR A 113 -16.54 -11.43 -7.17
N GLY A 114 -15.84 -11.93 -8.18
CA GLY A 114 -15.87 -13.32 -8.61
C GLY A 114 -16.97 -13.69 -9.60
N ASP A 115 -17.91 -12.77 -9.96
CA ASP A 115 -18.86 -13.03 -11.03
C ASP A 115 -18.20 -12.98 -12.43
N ALA A 116 -18.94 -13.35 -13.47
CA ALA A 116 -18.42 -13.42 -14.83
C ALA A 116 -17.93 -12.06 -15.35
N GLN A 117 -18.61 -10.97 -14.97
CA GLN A 117 -18.22 -9.61 -15.38
C GLN A 117 -16.93 -9.17 -14.68
N PHE A 118 -16.82 -9.42 -13.36
CA PHE A 118 -15.60 -9.17 -12.62
C PHE A 118 -14.43 -9.94 -13.22
N GLN A 119 -14.59 -11.25 -13.46
CA GLN A 119 -13.54 -12.10 -14.04
C GLN A 119 -13.09 -11.60 -15.41
N ALA A 120 -14.01 -11.19 -16.27
CA ALA A 120 -13.67 -10.66 -17.60
C ALA A 120 -12.82 -9.37 -17.51
N PHE A 121 -13.14 -8.47 -16.57
CA PHE A 121 -12.34 -7.28 -16.34
C PHE A 121 -11.02 -7.61 -15.63
N GLU A 122 -11.02 -8.53 -14.67
CA GLU A 122 -9.79 -8.99 -13.98
C GLU A 122 -8.80 -9.59 -14.98
N ASP A 123 -9.25 -10.45 -15.88
CA ASP A 123 -8.44 -11.02 -16.96
C ASP A 123 -7.86 -9.95 -17.89
N ARG A 124 -8.67 -8.95 -18.22
CA ARG A 124 -8.17 -7.82 -19.01
C ARG A 124 -7.11 -7.04 -18.25
N GLY A 125 -7.36 -6.76 -16.97
CA GLY A 125 -6.42 -6.06 -16.09
C GLY A 125 -5.11 -6.82 -15.88
N LEU A 126 -5.18 -8.14 -15.78
CA LEU A 126 -3.99 -8.98 -15.66
C LEU A 126 -3.05 -8.81 -16.88
N ARG A 127 -3.61 -8.70 -18.09
CA ARG A 127 -2.85 -8.40 -19.32
C ARG A 127 -2.32 -6.98 -19.36
N GLU A 128 -2.96 -6.03 -18.69
CA GLU A 128 -2.51 -4.63 -18.63
C GLU A 128 -1.51 -4.36 -17.48
N ALA A 129 -1.52 -5.17 -16.44
CA ALA A 129 -0.73 -4.94 -15.22
C ALA A 129 0.79 -4.77 -15.46
N PRO A 130 1.45 -5.54 -16.37
CA PRO A 130 2.87 -5.34 -16.67
C PRO A 130 3.20 -3.97 -17.29
N PHE A 131 2.19 -3.25 -17.80
CA PHE A 131 2.36 -1.90 -18.37
C PHE A 131 2.11 -0.79 -17.34
N SER A 132 1.98 -1.12 -16.06
CA SER A 132 1.71 -0.16 -15.00
C SER A 132 2.98 0.40 -14.37
N ALA A 133 2.86 1.58 -13.77
CA ALA A 133 3.78 2.16 -12.79
C ALA A 133 2.98 2.45 -11.51
N PHE A 134 3.48 2.02 -10.36
CA PHE A 134 2.78 2.17 -9.07
C PHE A 134 3.29 3.40 -8.31
N VAL A 135 2.39 4.12 -7.67
CA VAL A 135 2.68 5.30 -6.85
C VAL A 135 2.00 5.15 -5.50
N LEU A 136 2.79 4.90 -4.48
CA LEU A 136 2.36 4.76 -3.09
C LEU A 136 2.49 6.09 -2.37
N VAL A 137 1.38 6.60 -1.85
CA VAL A 137 1.37 7.85 -1.07
C VAL A 137 1.51 7.52 0.41
N ALA A 138 2.68 7.81 0.99
CA ALA A 138 3.09 7.37 2.32
C ALA A 138 3.72 8.51 3.18
N GLY A 139 3.18 9.72 3.09
CA GLY A 139 3.66 10.89 3.84
C GLY A 139 3.18 10.96 5.30
N GLY A 140 2.33 10.06 5.78
CA GLY A 140 1.73 10.11 7.11
C GLY A 140 2.40 9.20 8.13
N LEU A 141 2.70 9.72 9.34
CA LEU A 141 3.16 8.93 10.49
C LEU A 141 2.05 8.08 11.11
N GLY A 142 2.46 7.03 11.84
CA GLY A 142 1.61 6.16 12.63
C GLY A 142 1.18 6.72 13.99
N GLU A 143 1.73 7.85 14.44
CA GLU A 143 1.50 8.43 15.77
C GLU A 143 0.01 8.61 16.12
N ARG A 144 -0.80 9.05 15.14
CA ARG A 144 -2.26 9.19 15.33
C ARG A 144 -2.97 7.85 15.57
N LEU A 145 -2.33 6.74 15.19
CA LEU A 145 -2.82 5.39 15.44
C LEU A 145 -2.38 4.88 16.82
N GLY A 146 -1.39 5.52 17.45
CA GLY A 146 -0.67 5.03 18.62
C GLY A 146 0.55 4.18 18.26
N PHE A 147 1.02 4.23 17.01
CA PHE A 147 2.19 3.50 16.52
C PHE A 147 3.39 4.46 16.35
N PRO A 148 4.55 4.19 16.96
CA PRO A 148 5.69 5.13 17.03
C PRO A 148 6.57 5.13 15.77
N GLY A 149 6.05 4.84 14.61
CA GLY A 149 6.81 4.77 13.37
C GLY A 149 5.98 5.08 12.14
N ILE A 150 6.52 4.74 10.99
CA ILE A 150 5.82 4.88 9.72
C ILE A 150 4.76 3.78 9.57
N LYS A 151 3.61 4.11 9.00
CA LYS A 151 2.52 3.15 8.81
C LYS A 151 2.90 1.98 7.90
N LEU A 152 3.82 2.20 6.96
CA LEU A 152 4.30 1.16 6.05
C LEU A 152 5.00 0.00 6.77
N LYS A 153 5.52 0.22 7.99
CA LYS A 153 6.16 -0.79 8.83
C LYS A 153 5.17 -1.68 9.57
N ILE A 154 3.92 -1.23 9.75
CA ILE A 154 2.87 -2.03 10.41
C ILE A 154 2.66 -3.32 9.62
N ALA A 155 2.64 -4.47 10.29
CA ALA A 155 2.34 -5.73 9.65
C ALA A 155 0.88 -5.76 9.14
N ALA A 156 0.70 -6.06 7.86
CA ALA A 156 -0.62 -6.24 7.27
C ALA A 156 -1.38 -7.40 7.95
N THR A 157 -0.64 -8.46 8.32
CA THR A 157 -1.13 -9.55 9.17
C THR A 157 -0.07 -10.00 10.16
N SER A 158 -0.46 -10.20 11.42
CA SER A 158 0.42 -10.67 12.49
C SER A 158 0.87 -12.13 12.29
N VAL A 159 0.10 -12.92 11.52
CA VAL A 159 0.44 -14.33 11.26
C VAL A 159 1.64 -14.49 10.33
N THR A 160 1.88 -13.56 9.42
CA THR A 160 3.05 -13.56 8.54
C THR A 160 4.11 -12.55 8.96
N GLY A 161 3.73 -11.49 9.67
CA GLY A 161 4.60 -10.37 10.00
C GLY A 161 4.96 -9.49 8.80
N TRP A 162 4.43 -9.77 7.59
CA TRP A 162 4.71 -8.96 6.41
C TRP A 162 4.18 -7.55 6.60
N SER A 163 5.06 -6.58 6.57
CA SER A 163 4.67 -5.17 6.62
C SER A 163 3.79 -4.79 5.43
N PHE A 164 3.01 -3.70 5.54
CA PHE A 164 2.25 -3.21 4.38
C PHE A 164 3.17 -2.97 3.17
N LEU A 165 4.37 -2.41 3.39
CA LEU A 165 5.32 -2.20 2.30
C LEU A 165 5.77 -3.51 1.65
N GLU A 166 6.13 -4.51 2.45
CA GLU A 166 6.49 -5.84 1.96
C GLU A 166 5.35 -6.48 1.17
N TYR A 167 4.12 -6.42 1.71
CA TYR A 167 2.94 -6.96 1.05
C TYR A 167 2.72 -6.33 -0.33
N TYR A 168 2.93 -5.01 -0.47
CA TYR A 168 2.83 -4.31 -1.75
C TYR A 168 3.96 -4.69 -2.70
N CYS A 169 5.19 -4.77 -2.22
CA CYS A 169 6.34 -5.18 -3.03
C CYS A 169 6.16 -6.61 -3.59
N ARG A 170 5.71 -7.55 -2.76
CA ARG A 170 5.38 -8.92 -3.19
C ARG A 170 4.27 -8.93 -4.25
N GLY A 171 3.26 -8.06 -4.12
CA GLY A 171 2.21 -7.88 -5.12
C GLY A 171 2.75 -7.43 -6.47
N ILE A 172 3.60 -6.43 -6.49
CA ILE A 172 4.22 -5.89 -7.72
C ILE A 172 5.13 -6.93 -8.39
N LEU A 173 5.91 -7.69 -7.60
CA LEU A 173 6.73 -8.79 -8.12
C LEU A 173 5.88 -9.87 -8.80
N ALA A 174 4.78 -10.27 -8.17
CA ALA A 174 3.91 -11.30 -8.72
C ALA A 174 3.21 -10.85 -10.02
N LEU A 175 2.88 -9.56 -10.16
CA LEU A 175 2.34 -9.00 -11.41
C LEU A 175 3.37 -9.00 -12.55
N LYS A 176 4.66 -8.83 -12.26
CA LYS A 176 5.72 -8.90 -13.28
C LYS A 176 5.93 -10.31 -13.83
N GLN A 177 5.66 -11.34 -13.03
CA GLN A 177 5.80 -12.74 -13.46
C GLN A 177 4.75 -13.14 -14.51
N GLN A 178 3.70 -12.33 -14.71
CA GLN A 178 2.73 -12.55 -15.77
C GLN A 178 3.38 -12.25 -17.13
N HIS A 179 3.59 -13.29 -17.94
CA HIS A 179 4.15 -13.13 -19.27
C HIS A 179 3.10 -12.55 -20.22
N VAL A 180 3.33 -11.33 -20.70
CA VAL A 180 2.45 -10.63 -21.64
C VAL A 180 3.27 -10.13 -22.82
N GLU A 181 2.87 -10.51 -24.03
CA GLU A 181 3.52 -10.07 -25.26
C GLU A 181 3.52 -8.54 -25.38
N GLY A 182 4.66 -7.97 -25.75
CA GLY A 182 4.85 -6.52 -25.91
C GLY A 182 4.94 -5.75 -24.59
N ALA A 183 4.91 -6.42 -23.43
CA ALA A 183 5.14 -5.75 -22.16
C ALA A 183 6.61 -5.27 -22.05
N PRO A 184 6.84 -4.12 -21.36
CA PRO A 184 8.20 -3.65 -21.10
C PRO A 184 9.05 -4.73 -20.44
N SER A 185 10.29 -4.91 -20.94
CA SER A 185 11.24 -5.89 -20.41
C SER A 185 11.69 -5.56 -18.99
N GLY A 186 11.77 -4.26 -18.66
CA GLY A 186 12.16 -3.78 -17.33
C GLY A 186 11.14 -4.12 -16.23
N PRO A 187 11.57 -4.06 -14.96
CA PRO A 187 10.69 -4.30 -13.80
C PRO A 187 9.58 -3.26 -13.72
N ILE A 188 8.46 -3.59 -13.06
CA ILE A 188 7.36 -2.66 -12.82
C ILE A 188 7.81 -1.63 -11.77
N PRO A 189 7.85 -0.32 -12.08
CA PRO A 189 8.36 0.68 -11.14
C PRO A 189 7.41 0.93 -9.98
N LEU A 190 7.99 1.20 -8.80
CA LEU A 190 7.32 1.67 -7.60
C LEU A 190 7.88 3.03 -7.20
N VAL A 191 7.02 4.04 -7.14
CA VAL A 191 7.31 5.34 -6.55
C VAL A 191 6.68 5.42 -5.17
N ILE A 192 7.44 5.85 -4.17
CA ILE A 192 6.93 6.07 -2.81
C ILE A 192 7.07 7.55 -2.49
N MET A 193 5.94 8.25 -2.32
CA MET A 193 5.96 9.62 -1.86
C MET A 193 5.97 9.67 -0.34
N THR A 194 7.01 10.27 0.21
CA THR A 194 7.24 10.46 1.65
C THR A 194 7.13 11.93 2.05
N SER A 195 7.12 12.20 3.34
CA SER A 195 7.28 13.53 3.94
C SER A 195 8.64 13.62 4.66
N ASP A 196 8.98 14.80 5.19
CA ASP A 196 10.13 14.93 6.07
C ASP A 196 10.09 13.95 7.26
N ASP A 197 8.88 13.68 7.76
CA ASP A 197 8.69 12.88 8.96
C ASP A 197 8.80 11.37 8.68
N THR A 198 8.62 10.95 7.41
CA THR A 198 8.59 9.52 7.03
C THR A 198 9.73 9.10 6.10
N HIS A 199 10.47 10.05 5.52
CA HIS A 199 11.45 9.78 4.48
C HIS A 199 12.58 8.84 4.93
N GLU A 200 13.29 9.22 5.99
CA GLU A 200 14.44 8.47 6.49
C GLU A 200 14.05 7.05 6.93
N GLN A 201 12.92 6.93 7.66
CA GLN A 201 12.43 5.63 8.10
C GLN A 201 11.98 4.75 6.94
N THR A 202 11.42 5.33 5.87
CA THR A 202 11.01 4.56 4.68
C THR A 202 12.23 4.05 3.91
N VAL A 203 13.26 4.89 3.75
CA VAL A 203 14.52 4.50 3.09
C VAL A 203 15.22 3.43 3.91
N ALA A 204 15.33 3.60 5.23
CA ALA A 204 15.93 2.60 6.11
C ALA A 204 15.20 1.25 6.02
N LEU A 205 13.86 1.24 6.08
CA LEU A 205 13.06 0.01 5.96
C LEU A 205 13.31 -0.71 4.62
N LEU A 206 13.44 0.02 3.51
CA LEU A 206 13.73 -0.55 2.19
C LEU A 206 15.15 -1.17 2.16
N GLU A 207 16.14 -0.46 2.70
CA GLU A 207 17.54 -0.90 2.68
C GLU A 207 17.78 -2.08 3.63
N GLU A 208 17.21 -2.04 4.83
CA GLU A 208 17.29 -3.14 5.82
C GLU A 208 16.63 -4.43 5.30
N SER A 209 15.62 -4.31 4.44
CA SER A 209 14.86 -5.45 3.91
C SER A 209 15.25 -5.83 2.46
N ASP A 210 16.41 -5.37 1.96
CA ASP A 210 16.85 -5.59 0.58
C ASP A 210 15.71 -5.33 -0.43
N PHE A 211 15.01 -4.20 -0.26
CA PHE A 211 13.88 -3.76 -1.09
C PHE A 211 12.76 -4.80 -1.23
N PHE A 212 12.66 -5.75 -0.32
CA PHE A 212 11.68 -6.86 -0.35
C PHE A 212 11.71 -7.64 -1.69
N GLY A 213 12.90 -7.79 -2.28
CA GLY A 213 13.13 -8.48 -3.56
C GLY A 213 12.87 -7.64 -4.81
N LEU A 214 12.45 -6.39 -4.69
CA LEU A 214 12.47 -5.43 -5.79
C LEU A 214 13.92 -4.99 -6.08
N SER A 215 14.24 -4.67 -7.33
CA SER A 215 15.55 -4.06 -7.63
C SER A 215 15.60 -2.60 -7.13
N ARG A 216 16.78 -2.14 -6.70
CA ARG A 216 16.96 -0.76 -6.21
C ARG A 216 16.54 0.28 -7.28
N GLU A 217 16.82 0.00 -8.55
CA GLU A 217 16.50 0.88 -9.67
C GLU A 217 14.99 0.95 -9.98
N GLN A 218 14.23 -0.01 -9.47
CA GLN A 218 12.78 -0.10 -9.62
C GLN A 218 12.04 0.78 -8.61
N VAL A 219 12.67 1.09 -7.44
CA VAL A 219 12.05 1.83 -6.34
C VAL A 219 12.55 3.26 -6.32
N HIS A 220 11.63 4.21 -6.38
CA HIS A 220 11.92 5.65 -6.36
C HIS A 220 11.24 6.30 -5.17
N VAL A 221 12.02 6.86 -4.23
CA VAL A 221 11.47 7.56 -3.08
C VAL A 221 11.52 9.07 -3.35
N LEU A 222 10.34 9.69 -3.42
CA LEU A 222 10.16 11.12 -3.64
C LEU A 222 9.67 11.78 -2.35
N LYS A 223 10.35 12.80 -1.88
CA LYS A 223 9.98 13.52 -0.66
C LYS A 223 9.19 14.77 -1.01
N GLN A 224 7.98 14.91 -0.46
CA GLN A 224 7.20 16.13 -0.56
C GLN A 224 7.80 17.23 0.30
N GLU A 225 7.73 18.47 -0.17
CA GLU A 225 8.19 19.65 0.56
C GLU A 225 7.11 20.16 1.54
N LYS A 226 7.53 21.00 2.48
CA LYS A 226 6.65 21.76 3.36
C LYS A 226 6.44 23.15 2.79
N VAL A 227 5.26 23.71 3.00
CA VAL A 227 4.91 25.09 2.67
C VAL A 227 4.71 25.92 3.93
N ALA A 228 4.79 27.24 3.79
CA ALA A 228 4.60 28.16 4.89
C ALA A 228 3.18 28.10 5.45
N CYS A 229 3.04 28.14 6.76
CA CYS A 229 1.74 28.30 7.41
C CYS A 229 1.32 29.77 7.46
N LEU A 230 0.02 29.97 7.50
CA LEU A 230 -0.68 31.25 7.48
C LEU A 230 -1.37 31.49 8.82
N SER A 231 -1.25 32.67 9.40
CA SER A 231 -1.77 33.02 10.72
C SER A 231 -3.16 33.65 10.70
N ASP A 232 -3.56 34.24 9.57
CA ASP A 232 -4.81 35.00 9.44
C ASP A 232 -5.32 35.05 8.00
N SER A 233 -6.48 35.70 7.82
CA SER A 233 -7.14 35.85 6.52
C SER A 233 -6.44 36.79 5.53
N ASP A 234 -5.41 37.52 5.97
CA ASP A 234 -4.56 38.37 5.11
C ASP A 234 -3.35 37.59 4.56
N ALA A 235 -3.27 36.30 4.83
CA ALA A 235 -2.16 35.39 4.48
C ALA A 235 -0.82 35.86 5.07
N ARG A 236 -0.82 36.38 6.31
CA ARG A 236 0.43 36.61 7.03
C ARG A 236 1.03 35.26 7.43
N LEU A 237 2.37 35.19 7.32
CA LEU A 237 3.08 33.96 7.65
C LEU A 237 3.04 33.70 9.17
N ALA A 238 2.70 32.50 9.55
CA ALA A 238 2.71 32.05 10.94
C ALA A 238 4.16 31.83 11.42
N ARG A 239 4.44 32.18 12.67
CA ARG A 239 5.71 31.87 13.30
C ARG A 239 5.67 30.52 13.97
N ASP A 240 6.81 29.81 13.94
CA ASP A 240 6.92 28.52 14.63
C ASP A 240 6.75 28.75 16.15
N PRO A 241 5.86 28.04 16.83
CA PRO A 241 5.65 28.19 18.27
C PRO A 241 6.90 27.88 19.12
N LYS A 242 7.81 27.04 18.59
CA LYS A 242 9.03 26.62 19.30
C LYS A 242 10.22 27.56 19.02
N ASP A 243 10.23 28.16 17.83
CA ASP A 243 11.26 29.12 17.41
C ASP A 243 10.63 30.25 16.59
N THR A 244 10.27 31.33 17.27
CA THR A 244 9.60 32.49 16.65
C THR A 244 10.44 33.22 15.59
N ALA A 245 11.71 32.91 15.45
CA ALA A 245 12.56 33.41 14.38
C ALA A 245 12.30 32.68 13.06
N GLN A 246 11.66 31.52 13.11
CA GLN A 246 11.30 30.70 11.95
C GLN A 246 9.83 30.83 11.59
N ILE A 247 9.52 30.54 10.32
CA ILE A 247 8.15 30.38 9.80
C ILE A 247 7.69 28.97 10.11
N GLU A 248 6.49 28.84 10.68
CA GLU A 248 5.83 27.52 10.83
C GLU A 248 5.59 26.92 9.45
N THR A 249 5.89 25.64 9.29
CA THR A 249 5.70 24.91 8.03
C THR A 249 4.92 23.62 8.24
N LYS A 250 4.14 23.24 7.25
CA LYS A 250 3.40 21.96 7.21
C LYS A 250 3.49 21.35 5.81
N PRO A 251 3.33 20.03 5.65
CA PRO A 251 3.22 19.42 4.32
C PRO A 251 2.11 20.09 3.51
N HIS A 252 2.36 20.35 2.24
CA HIS A 252 1.40 20.99 1.34
C HIS A 252 0.19 20.07 1.08
N GLY A 253 0.44 18.80 0.89
CA GLY A 253 -0.60 17.79 0.68
C GLY A 253 -0.15 16.70 -0.29
N HIS A 254 -0.92 15.63 -0.34
CA HIS A 254 -0.55 14.51 -1.21
C HIS A 254 -0.75 14.78 -2.71
N GLY A 255 -1.32 15.91 -3.07
CA GLY A 255 -1.37 16.38 -4.45
C GLY A 255 0.00 16.73 -5.04
N ASP A 256 0.99 17.03 -4.20
CA ASP A 256 2.39 17.27 -4.62
C ASP A 256 2.98 16.09 -5.41
N VAL A 257 2.42 14.89 -5.27
CA VAL A 257 2.88 13.72 -6.00
C VAL A 257 2.91 13.94 -7.52
N HIS A 258 1.99 14.74 -8.05
CA HIS A 258 1.94 15.05 -9.49
C HIS A 258 3.11 15.97 -9.90
N ALA A 259 3.37 17.01 -9.11
CA ALA A 259 4.51 17.89 -9.32
C ALA A 259 5.85 17.17 -9.17
N LEU A 260 5.96 16.28 -8.17
CA LEU A 260 7.15 15.47 -7.94
C LEU A 260 7.43 14.49 -9.10
N LEU A 261 6.39 13.85 -9.62
CA LEU A 261 6.52 12.95 -10.79
C LEU A 261 6.91 13.70 -12.06
N HIS A 262 6.44 14.95 -12.21
CA HIS A 262 6.85 15.82 -13.33
C HIS A 262 8.30 16.28 -13.18
N THR A 263 8.64 16.88 -12.04
CA THR A 263 9.96 17.51 -11.81
C THR A 263 11.11 16.50 -11.73
N SER A 264 10.86 15.30 -11.19
CA SER A 264 11.84 14.20 -11.19
C SER A 264 12.03 13.59 -12.59
N GLY A 265 11.15 13.87 -13.55
CA GLY A 265 11.17 13.25 -14.87
C GLY A 265 10.69 11.80 -14.92
N LEU A 266 10.29 11.22 -13.77
CA LEU A 266 9.89 9.79 -13.69
C LEU A 266 8.67 9.48 -14.57
N ALA A 267 7.66 10.33 -14.58
CA ALA A 267 6.48 10.11 -15.41
C ALA A 267 6.84 10.02 -16.92
N ARG A 268 7.72 10.92 -17.40
CA ARG A 268 8.21 10.93 -18.78
C ARG A 268 9.06 9.67 -19.06
N ARG A 269 9.91 9.28 -18.13
CA ARG A 269 10.71 8.05 -18.21
C ARG A 269 9.80 6.83 -18.33
N PHE A 270 8.80 6.70 -17.48
CA PHE A 270 7.86 5.57 -17.52
C PHE A 270 7.09 5.50 -18.83
N GLN A 271 6.64 6.64 -19.36
CA GLN A 271 6.03 6.69 -20.69
C GLN A 271 6.98 6.21 -21.78
N SER A 272 8.24 6.67 -21.77
CA SER A 272 9.26 6.26 -22.76
C SER A 272 9.64 4.78 -22.65
N GLU A 273 9.51 4.18 -21.47
CA GLU A 273 9.69 2.75 -21.22
C GLU A 273 8.46 1.91 -21.66
N GLY A 274 7.40 2.53 -22.18
CA GLY A 274 6.19 1.86 -22.66
C GLY A 274 5.17 1.56 -21.57
N ARG A 275 5.25 2.21 -20.38
CA ARG A 275 4.18 2.14 -19.39
C ARG A 275 2.93 2.87 -19.91
N ARG A 276 1.79 2.21 -19.81
CA ARG A 276 0.50 2.72 -20.30
C ARG A 276 -0.38 3.26 -19.18
N TRP A 277 -0.10 2.86 -17.93
CA TRP A 277 -0.89 3.18 -16.76
C TRP A 277 -0.02 3.68 -15.63
N ILE A 278 -0.53 4.66 -14.86
CA ILE A 278 0.01 5.07 -13.58
C ILE A 278 -1.06 4.88 -12.50
N VAL A 279 -0.69 4.25 -11.39
CA VAL A 279 -1.61 3.74 -10.38
C VAL A 279 -1.25 4.30 -9.02
N PHE A 280 -2.13 5.13 -8.47
CA PHE A 280 -1.95 5.72 -7.15
C PHE A 280 -2.74 4.93 -6.11
N PHE A 281 -2.13 4.68 -4.96
CA PHE A 281 -2.78 3.96 -3.87
C PHE A 281 -2.27 4.39 -2.49
N GLN A 282 -2.96 3.94 -1.44
CA GLN A 282 -2.77 4.38 -0.07
C GLN A 282 -1.85 3.43 0.72
N ASP A 283 -1.30 3.95 1.83
CA ASP A 283 -0.25 3.31 2.65
C ASP A 283 -0.70 2.08 3.46
N THR A 284 -1.98 1.94 3.81
CA THR A 284 -2.44 0.91 4.75
C THR A 284 -3.75 0.24 4.37
N ASN A 285 -3.97 -0.06 3.08
CA ASN A 285 -5.12 -0.85 2.64
C ASN A 285 -4.68 -2.21 2.06
N GLY A 286 -4.66 -3.26 2.87
CA GLY A 286 -4.26 -4.61 2.46
C GLY A 286 -5.15 -5.26 1.38
N LEU A 287 -6.34 -4.71 1.13
CA LEU A 287 -7.27 -5.21 0.11
C LEU A 287 -7.05 -4.58 -1.29
N PHE A 288 -6.12 -3.65 -1.44
CA PHE A 288 -5.91 -2.92 -2.70
C PHE A 288 -5.77 -3.85 -3.91
N PHE A 289 -4.93 -4.87 -3.84
CA PHE A 289 -4.67 -5.77 -4.97
C PHE A 289 -5.87 -6.65 -5.35
N ARG A 290 -6.86 -6.82 -4.45
CA ARG A 290 -8.10 -7.58 -4.75
C ARG A 290 -9.00 -6.85 -5.74
N ALA A 291 -8.98 -5.51 -5.74
CA ALA A 291 -9.77 -4.65 -6.63
C ALA A 291 -8.98 -4.13 -7.84
N PHE A 292 -7.65 -4.05 -7.72
CA PHE A 292 -6.79 -3.36 -8.68
C PHE A 292 -6.91 -3.90 -10.11
N LEU A 293 -6.80 -5.22 -10.30
CA LEU A 293 -6.79 -5.81 -11.64
C LEU A 293 -8.11 -5.56 -12.39
N ALA A 294 -9.24 -5.77 -11.74
CA ALA A 294 -10.53 -5.51 -12.37
C ALA A 294 -10.72 -4.01 -12.68
N THR A 295 -10.25 -3.10 -11.79
CA THR A 295 -10.25 -1.64 -12.05
C THR A 295 -9.42 -1.29 -13.28
N LEU A 296 -8.23 -1.88 -13.41
CA LEU A 296 -7.35 -1.68 -14.56
C LEU A 296 -7.99 -2.18 -15.85
N GLY A 297 -8.65 -3.35 -15.80
CA GLY A 297 -9.40 -3.90 -16.91
C GLY A 297 -10.57 -3.01 -17.35
N VAL A 298 -11.34 -2.48 -16.40
CA VAL A 298 -12.40 -1.49 -16.67
C VAL A 298 -11.80 -0.26 -17.37
N SER A 299 -10.68 0.27 -16.84
CA SER A 299 -10.00 1.44 -17.42
C SER A 299 -9.62 1.19 -18.88
N ALA A 300 -9.07 0.02 -19.18
CA ALA A 300 -8.66 -0.36 -20.53
C ALA A 300 -9.84 -0.56 -21.49
N VAL A 301 -10.91 -1.21 -21.03
CA VAL A 301 -12.09 -1.49 -21.88
C VAL A 301 -12.94 -0.26 -22.11
N LYS A 302 -13.15 0.56 -21.07
CA LYS A 302 -13.99 1.78 -21.17
C LYS A 302 -13.23 2.98 -21.75
N GLY A 303 -11.90 2.88 -21.84
CA GLY A 303 -11.05 3.97 -22.32
C GLY A 303 -11.02 5.15 -21.36
N PHE A 304 -11.05 4.89 -20.05
CA PHE A 304 -10.94 5.95 -19.06
C PHE A 304 -9.55 6.58 -19.06
N ALA A 305 -9.51 7.91 -19.07
CA ALA A 305 -8.30 8.68 -18.81
C ALA A 305 -7.95 8.63 -17.31
N MET A 306 -8.99 8.65 -16.46
CA MET A 306 -8.87 8.38 -15.02
C MET A 306 -10.05 7.53 -14.54
N ASN A 307 -9.74 6.54 -13.70
CA ASN A 307 -10.70 5.66 -13.05
C ASN A 307 -10.41 5.63 -11.54
N SER A 308 -11.39 6.00 -10.75
CA SER A 308 -11.31 5.95 -9.29
C SER A 308 -11.84 4.63 -8.75
N VAL A 309 -11.12 3.99 -7.84
CA VAL A 309 -11.66 2.86 -7.09
C VAL A 309 -12.64 3.38 -6.05
N ALA A 310 -13.83 2.81 -6.02
CA ALA A 310 -14.92 3.29 -5.18
C ALA A 310 -15.57 2.16 -4.38
N VAL A 311 -16.28 2.56 -3.31
CA VAL A 311 -17.07 1.67 -2.45
C VAL A 311 -18.48 2.26 -2.24
N PRO A 312 -19.49 1.46 -1.88
CA PRO A 312 -20.75 1.98 -1.38
C PRO A 312 -20.52 2.87 -0.14
N ARG A 313 -21.10 4.07 -0.14
CA ARG A 313 -20.95 5.06 0.92
C ARG A 313 -22.31 5.33 1.57
N LYS A 314 -22.37 5.33 2.91
CA LYS A 314 -23.55 5.80 3.59
C LYS A 314 -23.75 7.29 3.33
N ALA A 315 -25.01 7.74 3.25
CA ALA A 315 -25.32 9.16 3.13
C ALA A 315 -24.67 9.93 4.29
N LYS A 316 -24.05 11.06 3.99
CA LYS A 316 -23.34 11.95 4.93
C LYS A 316 -22.14 11.34 5.67
N ASP A 317 -21.67 10.14 5.24
CA ASP A 317 -20.46 9.57 5.78
C ASP A 317 -19.26 10.47 5.48
N ALA A 318 -18.28 10.48 6.41
CA ALA A 318 -17.05 11.28 6.31
C ALA A 318 -16.06 10.69 5.27
N MET A 319 -16.55 10.55 4.04
CA MET A 319 -15.85 10.07 2.87
C MET A 319 -16.26 10.92 1.65
N GLY A 320 -15.33 11.34 0.83
CA GLY A 320 -15.63 12.06 -0.40
C GLY A 320 -16.50 11.22 -1.34
N GLY A 321 -17.47 11.86 -1.99
CA GLY A 321 -18.35 11.24 -2.98
C GLY A 321 -17.87 11.58 -4.39
N ILE A 322 -17.84 10.60 -5.28
CA ILE A 322 -17.54 10.85 -6.70
C ILE A 322 -18.83 11.37 -7.36
N ALA A 323 -18.78 12.56 -7.95
CA ALA A 323 -19.92 13.21 -8.58
C ALA A 323 -19.57 13.73 -9.97
N LYS A 324 -20.53 13.71 -10.88
CA LYS A 324 -20.47 14.47 -12.13
C LYS A 324 -21.07 15.84 -11.89
N LEU A 325 -20.26 16.88 -12.04
CA LEU A 325 -20.65 18.26 -11.85
C LEU A 325 -20.84 18.92 -13.22
N THR A 326 -22.04 19.43 -13.49
CA THR A 326 -22.38 20.07 -14.77
C THR A 326 -22.46 21.58 -14.58
N ARG A 327 -21.79 22.33 -15.42
CA ARG A 327 -21.82 23.81 -15.48
C ARG A 327 -23.05 24.31 -16.22
N PRO A 328 -23.42 25.61 -16.07
CA PRO A 328 -24.54 26.22 -16.80
C PRO A 328 -24.37 26.17 -18.31
N ASP A 329 -23.14 26.14 -18.84
CA ASP A 329 -22.84 26.01 -20.27
C ASP A 329 -22.97 24.58 -20.81
N GLY A 330 -23.35 23.61 -19.95
CA GLY A 330 -23.51 22.20 -20.28
C GLY A 330 -22.23 21.39 -20.22
N SER A 331 -21.08 22.01 -20.03
CA SER A 331 -19.82 21.28 -19.80
C SER A 331 -19.86 20.56 -18.43
N SER A 332 -19.18 19.43 -18.32
CA SER A 332 -19.20 18.66 -17.08
C SER A 332 -17.84 18.06 -16.73
N ILE A 333 -17.62 17.84 -15.44
CA ILE A 333 -16.45 17.19 -14.90
C ILE A 333 -16.89 16.12 -13.90
N THR A 334 -16.23 14.96 -13.92
CA THR A 334 -16.40 13.94 -12.87
C THR A 334 -15.20 14.00 -11.91
N MET A 335 -15.48 14.25 -10.64
CA MET A 335 -14.45 14.42 -9.63
C MET A 335 -14.91 14.01 -8.24
N ASN A 336 -13.98 13.94 -7.29
CA ASN A 336 -14.29 13.82 -5.87
C ASN A 336 -14.91 15.11 -5.35
N VAL A 337 -15.97 15.00 -4.57
CA VAL A 337 -16.55 16.09 -3.80
C VAL A 337 -16.52 15.70 -2.33
N GLU A 338 -15.89 16.53 -1.53
CA GLU A 338 -15.77 16.24 -0.10
C GLU A 338 -17.15 16.19 0.57
N TYR A 339 -17.32 15.30 1.56
CA TYR A 339 -18.61 15.03 2.21
C TYR A 339 -19.27 16.29 2.79
N ASN A 340 -18.46 17.23 3.30
CA ASN A 340 -18.94 18.50 3.86
C ASN A 340 -19.34 19.52 2.77
N GLN A 341 -19.06 19.28 1.51
CA GLN A 341 -19.46 20.08 0.36
C GLN A 341 -20.61 19.43 -0.41
N LEU A 342 -20.67 18.10 -0.49
CA LEU A 342 -21.64 17.36 -1.28
C LEU A 342 -23.08 17.57 -0.77
N ASP A 343 -23.33 17.41 0.53
CA ASP A 343 -24.69 17.60 1.09
C ASP A 343 -25.21 19.03 0.89
N PRO A 344 -24.46 20.11 1.19
CA PRO A 344 -24.89 21.47 0.89
C PRO A 344 -25.10 21.73 -0.60
N LEU A 345 -24.26 21.20 -1.47
CA LEU A 345 -24.38 21.37 -2.92
C LEU A 345 -25.67 20.72 -3.44
N LEU A 346 -25.95 19.50 -3.01
CA LEU A 346 -27.20 18.79 -3.36
C LEU A 346 -28.43 19.56 -2.90
N ARG A 347 -28.45 20.07 -1.67
CA ARG A 347 -29.54 20.89 -1.13
C ARG A 347 -29.79 22.17 -1.92
N ALA A 348 -28.72 22.79 -2.40
CA ALA A 348 -28.80 24.04 -3.16
C ALA A 348 -29.24 23.82 -4.62
N THR A 349 -29.20 22.60 -5.15
CA THR A 349 -29.35 22.35 -6.59
C THR A 349 -30.36 21.26 -6.93
N SER A 350 -30.04 19.99 -6.68
CA SER A 350 -30.76 18.84 -7.26
C SER A 350 -31.58 18.03 -6.27
N CYS A 351 -31.30 18.15 -4.95
CA CYS A 351 -31.97 17.36 -3.91
C CYS A 351 -32.16 18.19 -2.63
N PRO A 352 -33.37 18.70 -2.33
CA PRO A 352 -33.63 19.50 -1.13
C PRO A 352 -33.29 18.79 0.19
N ASP A 353 -33.35 17.46 0.21
CA ASP A 353 -32.99 16.64 1.35
C ASP A 353 -31.48 16.41 1.51
N GLY A 354 -30.71 16.85 0.50
CA GLY A 354 -29.26 16.73 0.46
C GLY A 354 -28.77 15.33 0.09
N ASP A 355 -27.68 14.91 0.70
CA ASP A 355 -27.13 13.56 0.52
C ASP A 355 -27.94 12.54 1.31
N VAL A 356 -28.80 11.81 0.62
CA VAL A 356 -29.73 10.81 1.18
C VAL A 356 -29.47 9.44 0.56
N ALA A 357 -29.82 8.40 1.31
CA ALA A 357 -29.71 7.02 0.82
C ALA A 357 -30.78 6.74 -0.25
N ASP A 358 -30.39 5.97 -1.27
CA ASP A 358 -31.31 5.42 -2.26
C ASP A 358 -31.93 4.08 -1.76
N HIS A 359 -32.59 3.35 -2.67
CA HIS A 359 -33.21 2.06 -2.38
C HIS A 359 -32.22 0.97 -1.91
N THR A 360 -30.92 1.14 -2.11
CA THR A 360 -29.87 0.23 -1.64
C THR A 360 -29.46 0.49 -0.19
N GLY A 361 -29.92 1.57 0.42
CA GLY A 361 -29.50 2.02 1.75
C GLY A 361 -28.18 2.81 1.75
N PHE A 362 -27.61 3.09 0.59
CA PHE A 362 -26.40 3.88 0.41
C PHE A 362 -26.68 5.19 -0.35
N SER A 363 -25.75 6.14 -0.26
CA SER A 363 -25.77 7.31 -1.11
C SER A 363 -25.59 6.87 -2.58
N PRO A 364 -26.30 7.48 -3.55
CA PRO A 364 -26.08 7.20 -4.98
C PRO A 364 -24.71 7.64 -5.47
N PHE A 365 -24.00 8.47 -4.71
CA PHE A 365 -22.66 8.97 -5.02
C PHE A 365 -21.61 8.02 -4.42
N PRO A 366 -20.82 7.30 -5.26
CA PRO A 366 -19.82 6.34 -4.79
C PRO A 366 -18.78 6.98 -3.88
N GLY A 367 -18.38 6.27 -2.83
CA GLY A 367 -17.31 6.71 -1.93
C GLY A 367 -15.92 6.53 -2.56
N ASN A 368 -15.13 7.58 -2.56
CA ASN A 368 -13.78 7.56 -3.11
C ASN A 368 -12.79 6.92 -2.13
N MET A 369 -12.09 5.86 -2.57
CA MET A 369 -11.04 5.20 -1.79
C MET A 369 -9.67 5.88 -1.89
N ASN A 370 -9.53 6.92 -2.72
CA ASN A 370 -8.24 7.51 -3.08
C ASN A 370 -7.23 6.50 -3.67
N SER A 371 -7.73 5.55 -4.45
CA SER A 371 -6.92 4.70 -5.33
C SER A 371 -7.34 5.00 -6.76
N LEU A 372 -6.37 5.41 -7.58
CA LEU A 372 -6.63 6.00 -8.90
C LEU A 372 -5.82 5.25 -9.96
N VAL A 373 -6.45 4.97 -11.09
CA VAL A 373 -5.78 4.45 -12.29
C VAL A 373 -5.90 5.50 -13.38
N LEU A 374 -4.77 6.04 -13.84
CA LEU A 374 -4.73 7.02 -14.92
C LEU A 374 -4.03 6.44 -16.15
N ARG A 375 -4.55 6.78 -17.33
CA ARG A 375 -3.89 6.45 -18.59
C ARG A 375 -2.69 7.38 -18.80
N MET A 376 -1.52 6.79 -19.01
CA MET A 376 -0.24 7.50 -19.03
C MET A 376 -0.20 8.63 -20.09
N SER A 377 -0.82 8.44 -21.26
CA SER A 377 -0.84 9.47 -22.31
C SER A 377 -1.55 10.75 -21.86
N ASP A 378 -2.73 10.61 -21.24
CA ASP A 378 -3.53 11.76 -20.78
C ASP A 378 -2.88 12.42 -19.56
N TYR A 379 -2.31 11.59 -18.69
CA TYR A 379 -1.59 12.07 -17.52
C TYR A 379 -0.37 12.89 -17.92
N MET A 380 0.45 12.40 -18.86
CA MET A 380 1.63 13.13 -19.34
C MET A 380 1.26 14.44 -20.03
N ALA A 381 0.24 14.45 -20.89
CA ALA A 381 -0.24 15.69 -21.52
C ALA A 381 -0.68 16.72 -20.47
N THR A 382 -1.33 16.25 -19.40
CA THR A 382 -1.73 17.09 -18.27
C THR A 382 -0.51 17.62 -17.50
N LEU A 383 0.44 16.75 -17.14
CA LEU A 383 1.66 17.16 -16.43
C LEU A 383 2.51 18.18 -17.23
N GLU A 384 2.61 18.01 -18.54
CA GLU A 384 3.34 18.95 -19.41
C GLU A 384 2.69 20.33 -19.43
N ARG A 385 1.36 20.40 -19.44
CA ARG A 385 0.60 21.65 -19.40
C ARG A 385 0.65 22.32 -18.03
N THR A 386 0.45 21.56 -16.94
CA THR A 386 0.30 22.09 -15.58
C THR A 386 1.60 22.06 -14.76
N ARG A 387 2.64 21.38 -15.25
CA ARG A 387 3.84 21.03 -14.48
C ARG A 387 3.54 20.22 -13.22
N GLY A 388 2.42 19.51 -13.22
CA GLY A 388 1.93 18.74 -12.06
C GLY A 388 1.26 19.59 -10.97
N ILE A 389 1.07 20.88 -11.21
CA ILE A 389 0.30 21.74 -10.31
C ILE A 389 -1.18 21.41 -10.48
N ILE A 390 -1.86 21.19 -9.38
CA ILE A 390 -3.30 20.89 -9.31
C ILE A 390 -4.02 21.92 -8.44
N ALA A 391 -5.34 21.87 -8.45
CA ALA A 391 -6.17 22.79 -7.66
C ALA A 391 -5.81 22.73 -6.17
N GLU A 392 -5.65 23.90 -5.57
CA GLU A 392 -5.38 24.11 -4.15
C GLU A 392 -6.62 24.63 -3.43
N PHE A 393 -6.67 24.39 -2.14
CA PHE A 393 -7.72 24.90 -1.28
C PHE A 393 -7.13 25.33 0.08
N VAL A 394 -7.95 26.02 0.87
CA VAL A 394 -7.65 26.36 2.27
C VAL A 394 -8.71 25.78 3.19
N ASN A 395 -8.30 25.33 4.38
CA ASN A 395 -9.20 24.80 5.40
C ASN A 395 -8.96 25.47 6.76
N PRO A 396 -9.19 26.81 6.86
CA PRO A 396 -8.94 27.54 8.09
C PRO A 396 -9.95 27.11 9.17
N LYS A 397 -9.45 26.86 10.38
CA LYS A 397 -10.29 26.64 11.56
C LYS A 397 -10.53 27.98 12.21
N TYR A 398 -11.63 28.63 11.89
CA TYR A 398 -11.98 29.93 12.46
C TYR A 398 -12.26 29.85 13.95
N ALA A 399 -11.82 30.88 14.71
CA ALA A 399 -12.04 30.97 16.14
C ALA A 399 -13.49 31.30 16.48
N ASP A 400 -14.15 32.10 15.63
CA ASP A 400 -15.52 32.56 15.78
C ASP A 400 -16.20 32.81 14.41
N SER A 401 -17.45 33.20 14.45
CA SER A 401 -18.28 33.46 13.26
C SER A 401 -17.84 34.68 12.44
N SER A 402 -17.00 35.56 13.00
CA SER A 402 -16.46 36.71 12.26
C SER A 402 -15.46 36.30 11.16
N ARG A 403 -14.93 35.08 11.24
CA ARG A 403 -13.92 34.52 10.35
C ARG A 403 -12.66 35.39 10.21
N ASN A 404 -12.32 36.19 11.23
CA ASN A 404 -11.15 37.05 11.21
C ASN A 404 -9.90 36.39 11.85
N LYS A 405 -10.10 35.44 12.75
CA LYS A 405 -9.03 34.76 13.50
C LYS A 405 -9.12 33.26 13.33
N PHE A 406 -7.95 32.60 13.23
CA PHE A 406 -7.85 31.17 13.20
C PHE A 406 -7.62 30.61 14.61
N LYS A 407 -8.14 29.42 14.91
CA LYS A 407 -7.80 28.64 16.11
C LYS A 407 -6.37 28.11 16.07
N SER A 408 -5.88 27.83 14.87
CA SER A 408 -4.53 27.35 14.58
C SER A 408 -4.15 27.82 13.18
N SER A 409 -2.86 27.89 12.90
CA SER A 409 -2.33 28.22 11.57
C SER A 409 -2.90 27.28 10.50
N THR A 410 -3.17 27.82 9.33
CA THR A 410 -3.58 27.08 8.13
C THR A 410 -2.48 27.13 7.07
N ARG A 411 -2.71 26.49 5.92
CA ARG A 411 -1.84 26.54 4.74
C ARG A 411 -2.66 26.31 3.48
N LEU A 412 -2.07 26.47 2.32
CA LEU A 412 -2.59 25.87 1.09
C LEU A 412 -2.47 24.35 1.19
N GLU A 413 -3.49 23.67 0.73
CA GLU A 413 -3.55 22.22 0.67
C GLU A 413 -3.91 21.76 -0.74
N CYS A 414 -3.37 20.62 -1.16
CA CYS A 414 -3.70 19.98 -2.43
C CYS A 414 -3.91 18.47 -2.24
N MET A 415 -4.82 17.90 -3.05
CA MET A 415 -5.18 16.48 -2.98
C MET A 415 -5.02 15.82 -4.35
N MET A 416 -4.38 14.65 -4.42
CA MET A 416 -4.09 13.97 -5.69
C MET A 416 -5.35 13.63 -6.50
N GLN A 417 -6.49 13.40 -5.85
CA GLN A 417 -7.76 13.12 -6.52
C GLN A 417 -8.39 14.33 -7.19
N GLU A 418 -7.79 15.52 -7.08
CA GLU A 418 -8.26 16.74 -7.76
C GLU A 418 -7.73 16.87 -9.21
N ILE A 419 -6.84 15.96 -9.63
CA ILE A 419 -6.28 15.92 -10.99
C ILE A 419 -7.33 15.93 -12.13
N PRO A 420 -8.59 15.43 -11.98
CA PRO A 420 -9.61 15.56 -13.02
C PRO A 420 -9.89 16.99 -13.44
N GLN A 421 -9.71 17.97 -12.57
CA GLN A 421 -9.90 19.39 -12.91
C GLN A 421 -8.89 19.88 -13.95
N GLU A 422 -7.79 19.17 -14.08
CA GLU A 422 -6.70 19.47 -14.98
C GLU A 422 -6.67 18.56 -16.22
N LEU A 423 -7.51 17.53 -16.29
CA LEU A 423 -7.59 16.70 -17.50
C LEU A 423 -8.25 17.46 -18.65
N PRO A 424 -7.97 17.12 -19.92
CA PRO A 424 -8.67 17.67 -21.06
C PRO A 424 -10.19 17.50 -20.92
N PRO A 425 -11.02 18.46 -21.40
CA PRO A 425 -12.47 18.39 -21.25
C PRO A 425 -13.11 17.13 -21.85
N GLU A 426 -12.49 16.55 -22.88
CA GLU A 426 -12.92 15.32 -23.56
C GLU A 426 -12.48 14.05 -22.82
N ALA A 427 -11.64 14.16 -21.81
CA ALA A 427 -11.12 13.02 -21.07
C ALA A 427 -12.25 12.29 -20.33
N LYS A 428 -12.34 10.99 -20.55
CA LYS A 428 -13.32 10.16 -19.85
C LYS A 428 -12.83 9.87 -18.43
N VAL A 429 -13.55 10.39 -17.44
CA VAL A 429 -13.32 10.12 -16.03
C VAL A 429 -14.48 9.29 -15.49
N GLY A 430 -14.17 8.20 -14.82
CA GLY A 430 -15.15 7.30 -14.25
C GLY A 430 -14.73 6.67 -12.92
N PHE A 431 -15.47 5.67 -12.51
CA PHE A 431 -15.17 4.89 -11.31
C PHE A 431 -15.39 3.40 -11.54
N THR A 432 -14.74 2.57 -10.73
CA THR A 432 -15.06 1.16 -10.56
C THR A 432 -15.39 0.92 -9.09
N MET A 433 -16.60 0.47 -8.81
CA MET A 433 -17.09 0.26 -7.46
C MET A 433 -17.13 -1.23 -7.12
N PHE A 434 -16.63 -1.55 -5.94
CA PHE A 434 -16.66 -2.88 -5.34
C PHE A 434 -17.29 -2.82 -3.96
N ASP A 435 -17.76 -3.97 -3.48
CA ASP A 435 -18.08 -4.13 -2.07
C ASP A 435 -16.85 -3.84 -1.19
N THR A 436 -17.10 -3.24 -0.04
CA THR A 436 -16.05 -2.85 0.93
C THR A 436 -15.20 -4.04 1.37
N TRP A 437 -15.82 -5.22 1.55
CA TRP A 437 -15.14 -6.43 2.04
C TRP A 437 -13.97 -6.90 1.17
N CYS A 438 -13.97 -6.63 -0.13
CA CYS A 438 -12.92 -7.06 -1.06
C CYS A 438 -11.99 -5.92 -1.51
N SER A 439 -12.25 -4.68 -1.09
CA SER A 439 -11.54 -3.52 -1.65
C SER A 439 -11.00 -2.54 -0.63
N TYR A 440 -11.65 -2.38 0.54
CA TYR A 440 -11.35 -1.25 1.41
C TYR A 440 -11.46 -1.55 2.91
N SER A 441 -10.33 -1.76 3.56
CA SER A 441 -10.19 -1.79 5.02
C SER A 441 -8.87 -1.15 5.45
N PRO A 442 -8.77 0.20 5.41
CA PRO A 442 -7.54 0.90 5.75
C PRO A 442 -7.35 1.00 7.26
N VAL A 443 -6.08 1.12 7.70
CA VAL A 443 -5.74 1.46 9.09
C VAL A 443 -5.58 2.98 9.21
N LYS A 444 -6.62 3.66 9.68
CA LYS A 444 -6.69 5.13 9.75
C LYS A 444 -6.93 5.70 11.14
N ASN A 445 -7.60 4.94 12.03
CA ASN A 445 -8.02 5.41 13.33
C ASN A 445 -7.25 4.73 14.45
N SER A 446 -6.94 5.48 15.51
CA SER A 446 -6.48 4.91 16.78
C SER A 446 -7.55 3.98 17.36
N PRO A 447 -7.20 3.07 18.30
CA PRO A 447 -8.18 2.22 18.95
C PRO A 447 -9.38 3.00 19.52
N ALA A 448 -9.14 4.11 20.21
CA ALA A 448 -10.20 4.96 20.76
C ALA A 448 -11.10 5.57 19.67
N GLY A 449 -10.51 6.13 18.61
CA GLY A 449 -11.27 6.69 17.49
C GLY A 449 -12.06 5.63 16.71
N ALA A 450 -11.54 4.42 16.65
CA ALA A 450 -12.18 3.28 16.01
C ALA A 450 -13.43 2.81 16.80
N VAL A 451 -13.34 2.77 18.14
CA VAL A 451 -14.49 2.47 19.01
C VAL A 451 -15.61 3.49 18.83
N GLU A 452 -15.28 4.79 18.73
CA GLU A 452 -16.31 5.82 18.51
C GLU A 452 -16.99 5.66 17.15
N LYS A 453 -16.25 5.33 16.10
CA LYS A 453 -16.86 4.98 14.79
C LYS A 453 -17.73 3.73 14.87
N PHE A 454 -17.26 2.69 15.54
CA PHE A 454 -18.00 1.44 15.72
C PHE A 454 -19.34 1.67 16.43
N LYS A 455 -19.37 2.47 17.51
CA LYS A 455 -20.60 2.83 18.24
C LYS A 455 -21.63 3.53 17.35
N THR A 456 -21.20 4.26 16.34
CA THR A 456 -22.10 4.94 15.38
C THR A 456 -22.49 4.06 14.20
N GLY A 457 -22.14 2.76 14.23
CA GLY A 457 -22.41 1.79 13.15
C GLY A 457 -21.59 2.02 11.89
N ASN A 458 -20.48 2.76 11.99
CA ASN A 458 -19.52 2.95 10.90
C ASN A 458 -18.35 2.00 11.04
N HIS A 459 -17.71 1.69 9.90
CA HIS A 459 -16.55 0.81 9.88
C HIS A 459 -15.38 1.44 10.68
N PRO A 460 -14.76 0.70 11.63
CA PRO A 460 -13.73 1.21 12.53
C PRO A 460 -12.47 1.74 11.83
N GLN A 461 -12.04 1.10 10.75
CA GLN A 461 -10.80 1.43 10.00
C GLN A 461 -9.59 1.50 10.94
N SER A 462 -9.37 0.44 11.72
CA SER A 462 -8.33 0.30 12.75
C SER A 462 -7.33 -0.79 12.42
N GLY A 463 -6.27 -0.93 13.23
CA GLY A 463 -5.35 -2.07 13.14
C GLY A 463 -6.08 -3.40 13.32
N THR A 464 -7.08 -3.46 14.21
CA THR A 464 -7.93 -4.63 14.41
C THR A 464 -8.63 -5.05 13.13
N THR A 465 -9.43 -4.14 12.54
CA THR A 465 -10.23 -4.46 11.35
C THR A 465 -9.39 -4.59 10.09
N GLY A 466 -8.30 -3.84 9.95
CA GLY A 466 -7.39 -3.97 8.80
C GLY A 466 -6.83 -5.38 8.63
N GLU A 467 -6.57 -6.08 9.73
CA GLU A 467 -6.11 -7.47 9.70
C GLU A 467 -7.26 -8.48 9.63
N THR A 468 -8.29 -8.34 10.49
CA THR A 468 -9.41 -9.31 10.51
C THR A 468 -10.21 -9.32 9.22
N ASP A 469 -10.37 -8.16 8.57
CA ASP A 469 -11.04 -8.06 7.26
C ASP A 469 -10.22 -8.69 6.14
N LEU A 470 -8.88 -8.66 6.24
CA LEU A 470 -8.03 -9.38 5.28
C LEU A 470 -8.22 -10.89 5.40
N PHE A 471 -8.34 -11.43 6.61
CA PHE A 471 -8.69 -12.85 6.82
C PHE A 471 -10.09 -13.15 6.28
N ALA A 472 -11.07 -12.30 6.58
CA ALA A 472 -12.44 -12.47 6.12
C ALA A 472 -12.54 -12.43 4.59
N ALA A 473 -11.85 -11.50 3.94
CA ALA A 473 -11.78 -11.42 2.49
C ALA A 473 -11.17 -12.69 1.88
N ASN A 474 -10.06 -13.16 2.43
CA ASN A 474 -9.39 -14.36 1.95
C ASN A 474 -10.26 -15.62 2.12
N CYS A 475 -10.90 -15.79 3.28
CA CYS A 475 -11.83 -16.91 3.49
C CYS A 475 -13.02 -16.85 2.52
N ARG A 476 -13.59 -15.66 2.31
CA ARG A 476 -14.69 -15.49 1.36
C ARG A 476 -14.26 -15.80 -0.08
N ILE A 477 -13.08 -15.38 -0.49
CA ILE A 477 -12.53 -15.69 -1.83
C ILE A 477 -12.33 -17.20 -2.00
N LEU A 478 -11.78 -17.89 -1.00
CA LEU A 478 -11.62 -19.34 -1.06
C LEU A 478 -12.97 -20.08 -1.11
N ARG A 479 -13.98 -19.62 -0.35
CA ARG A 479 -15.35 -20.17 -0.45
C ARG A 479 -15.94 -19.99 -1.85
N LEU A 480 -15.75 -18.81 -2.47
CA LEU A 480 -16.16 -18.57 -3.86
C LEU A 480 -15.41 -19.46 -4.86
N ALA A 481 -14.19 -19.87 -4.53
CA ALA A 481 -13.38 -20.79 -5.33
C ALA A 481 -13.69 -22.28 -5.07
N GLY A 482 -14.56 -22.60 -4.10
CA GLY A 482 -15.02 -23.97 -3.84
C GLY A 482 -14.54 -24.58 -2.52
N ALA A 483 -13.74 -23.90 -1.71
CA ALA A 483 -13.34 -24.38 -0.40
C ALA A 483 -14.49 -24.32 0.62
N THR A 484 -14.50 -25.25 1.57
CA THR A 484 -15.39 -25.27 2.73
C THR A 484 -14.62 -24.72 3.94
N ILE A 485 -15.10 -23.62 4.49
CA ILE A 485 -14.48 -22.99 5.68
C ILE A 485 -15.60 -22.77 6.70
N ASP A 486 -15.36 -23.14 7.95
CA ASP A 486 -16.33 -22.94 9.02
C ASP A 486 -16.76 -21.46 9.12
N PRO A 487 -17.97 -21.18 9.61
CA PRO A 487 -18.43 -19.81 9.81
C PRO A 487 -17.58 -19.07 10.83
N PRO A 488 -17.48 -17.72 10.74
CA PRO A 488 -16.75 -16.92 11.72
C PRO A 488 -17.34 -17.00 13.11
N VAL A 489 -16.53 -16.64 14.12
CA VAL A 489 -16.96 -16.49 15.51
C VAL A 489 -16.83 -15.04 15.95
N LYS A 490 -17.75 -14.58 16.79
CA LYS A 490 -17.67 -13.23 17.37
C LYS A 490 -16.52 -13.16 18.38
N ARG A 491 -15.66 -12.16 18.21
CA ARG A 491 -14.58 -11.81 19.14
C ARG A 491 -14.54 -10.30 19.34
N THR A 492 -14.06 -9.87 20.49
CA THR A 492 -13.91 -8.44 20.79
C THR A 492 -12.46 -8.12 21.06
N PHE A 493 -11.90 -7.20 20.27
CA PHE A 493 -10.54 -6.66 20.43
C PHE A 493 -10.60 -5.14 20.47
N ASN A 494 -9.89 -4.49 21.38
CA ASN A 494 -9.92 -3.04 21.59
C ASN A 494 -11.34 -2.46 21.72
N GLY A 495 -12.30 -3.24 22.23
CA GLY A 495 -13.71 -2.81 22.33
C GLY A 495 -14.48 -2.83 21.01
N ILE A 496 -13.94 -3.43 19.97
CA ILE A 496 -14.56 -3.61 18.66
C ILE A 496 -14.91 -5.08 18.49
N GLU A 497 -16.20 -5.39 18.30
CA GLU A 497 -16.64 -6.74 17.94
C GLU A 497 -16.35 -6.99 16.46
N VAL A 498 -15.71 -8.10 16.16
CA VAL A 498 -15.39 -8.57 14.82
C VAL A 498 -15.90 -9.99 14.58
N ASP A 499 -16.21 -10.32 13.34
CA ASP A 499 -16.46 -11.67 12.87
C ASP A 499 -15.10 -12.31 12.54
N LEU A 500 -14.51 -13.02 13.51
CA LEU A 500 -13.18 -13.62 13.34
C LEU A 500 -13.29 -14.91 12.51
N GLU A 501 -12.76 -14.87 11.31
CA GLU A 501 -12.61 -15.98 10.38
C GLU A 501 -11.35 -16.82 10.68
N ALA A 502 -11.19 -17.94 9.99
CA ALA A 502 -9.90 -18.62 9.91
C ALA A 502 -8.82 -17.67 9.38
N ARG A 503 -7.62 -17.78 9.93
CA ARG A 503 -6.50 -16.88 9.57
C ARG A 503 -5.81 -17.38 8.30
N VAL A 504 -6.47 -17.20 7.17
CA VAL A 504 -5.96 -17.60 5.87
C VAL A 504 -5.22 -16.44 5.21
N VAL A 505 -3.94 -16.64 4.93
CA VAL A 505 -3.09 -15.69 4.23
C VAL A 505 -2.33 -16.39 3.12
N TRP A 506 -2.24 -15.77 1.96
CA TRP A 506 -1.35 -16.24 0.91
C TRP A 506 -0.51 -15.11 0.33
N SER A 507 0.68 -15.46 -0.11
CA SER A 507 1.52 -14.52 -0.84
C SER A 507 0.95 -14.24 -2.23
N PRO A 508 1.18 -13.04 -2.79
CA PRO A 508 0.82 -12.76 -4.18
C PRO A 508 1.44 -13.72 -5.20
N GLN A 509 2.56 -14.39 -4.86
CA GLN A 509 3.15 -15.44 -5.68
C GLN A 509 2.26 -16.68 -5.79
N TRP A 510 1.46 -16.97 -4.77
CA TRP A 510 0.48 -18.04 -4.84
C TRP A 510 -0.66 -17.68 -5.79
N ALA A 511 -1.29 -16.51 -5.62
CA ALA A 511 -2.33 -16.02 -6.53
C ALA A 511 -2.53 -14.49 -6.40
N VAL A 512 -2.56 -13.78 -7.54
CA VAL A 512 -2.85 -12.34 -7.63
C VAL A 512 -4.26 -12.03 -8.11
N SER A 513 -4.97 -13.01 -8.67
CA SER A 513 -6.30 -12.88 -9.28
C SER A 513 -7.24 -13.96 -8.75
N PHE A 514 -8.54 -13.74 -8.88
CA PHE A 514 -9.54 -14.77 -8.55
C PHE A 514 -9.41 -15.99 -9.45
N ALA A 515 -9.15 -15.79 -10.74
CA ALA A 515 -8.85 -16.90 -11.65
C ALA A 515 -7.60 -17.67 -11.21
N GLY A 516 -6.58 -16.97 -10.70
CA GLY A 516 -5.39 -17.58 -10.09
C GLY A 516 -5.74 -18.44 -8.88
N VAL A 517 -6.55 -17.93 -7.95
CA VAL A 517 -7.01 -18.70 -6.78
C VAL A 517 -7.76 -19.97 -7.22
N ARG A 518 -8.66 -19.86 -8.19
CA ARG A 518 -9.39 -21.03 -8.74
C ARG A 518 -8.46 -22.06 -9.38
N ALA A 519 -7.43 -21.61 -10.07
CA ALA A 519 -6.44 -22.52 -10.70
C ALA A 519 -5.55 -23.23 -9.66
N ARG A 520 -5.45 -22.71 -8.43
CA ARG A 520 -4.73 -23.33 -7.30
C ARG A 520 -5.57 -24.36 -6.54
N LEU A 521 -6.87 -24.39 -6.76
CA LEU A 521 -7.75 -25.45 -6.29
C LEU A 521 -8.06 -26.37 -7.49
N ALA A 522 -7.76 -27.66 -7.38
CA ALA A 522 -8.09 -28.63 -8.43
C ALA A 522 -9.60 -28.64 -8.69
N GLN A 523 -10.01 -29.14 -9.87
CA GLN A 523 -11.41 -29.08 -10.33
C GLN A 523 -12.42 -29.66 -9.31
N ASP A 524 -12.04 -30.71 -8.59
CA ASP A 524 -12.86 -31.37 -7.56
C ASP A 524 -12.19 -31.26 -6.17
N ALA A 525 -11.48 -30.15 -5.92
CA ALA A 525 -10.74 -29.97 -4.69
C ALA A 525 -11.63 -30.09 -3.46
N LYS A 526 -11.14 -30.81 -2.45
CA LYS A 526 -11.81 -30.97 -1.14
C LYS A 526 -10.99 -30.23 -0.07
N VAL A 527 -11.11 -28.93 -0.05
CA VAL A 527 -10.42 -28.08 0.94
C VAL A 527 -11.38 -27.74 2.07
N GLN A 528 -11.09 -28.25 3.27
CA GLN A 528 -11.88 -28.03 4.49
C GLN A 528 -11.00 -27.38 5.55
N ILE A 529 -11.43 -26.24 6.09
CA ILE A 529 -10.67 -25.44 7.07
C ILE A 529 -11.58 -25.07 8.23
N THR A 530 -11.18 -25.46 9.45
CA THR A 530 -11.92 -25.04 10.66
C THR A 530 -11.69 -23.56 10.96
N GLN A 531 -12.65 -22.93 11.65
CA GLN A 531 -12.57 -21.50 12.01
C GLN A 531 -11.31 -21.16 12.81
N ARG A 532 -10.86 -22.04 13.70
CA ARG A 532 -9.66 -21.82 14.54
C ARG A 532 -8.35 -22.00 13.79
N SER A 533 -8.38 -22.36 12.51
CA SER A 533 -7.18 -22.66 11.73
C SER A 533 -6.43 -21.41 11.25
N THR A 534 -5.12 -21.62 11.08
CA THR A 534 -4.22 -20.68 10.37
C THR A 534 -3.62 -21.41 9.16
N LEU A 535 -3.80 -20.83 7.96
CA LEU A 535 -3.22 -21.35 6.72
C LEU A 535 -2.37 -20.26 6.06
N ILE A 536 -1.10 -20.55 5.83
CA ILE A 536 -0.19 -19.67 5.10
C ILE A 536 0.30 -20.40 3.86
N LEU A 537 0.11 -19.80 2.68
CA LEU A 537 0.54 -20.34 1.39
C LEU A 537 1.49 -19.36 0.70
N ASP A 538 2.71 -19.81 0.40
CA ASP A 538 3.71 -18.99 -0.30
C ASP A 538 4.37 -19.81 -1.43
N GLY A 539 4.30 -19.33 -2.68
CA GLY A 539 4.86 -19.97 -3.86
C GLY A 539 3.85 -20.76 -4.71
N ASP A 540 4.32 -21.64 -5.58
CA ASP A 540 3.50 -22.40 -6.55
C ASP A 540 2.93 -23.68 -5.91
N ILE A 541 1.73 -23.57 -5.30
CA ILE A 541 1.08 -24.64 -4.54
C ILE A 541 -0.31 -24.92 -5.11
N ILE A 542 -0.62 -26.18 -5.38
CA ILE A 542 -1.94 -26.67 -5.82
C ILE A 542 -2.54 -27.52 -4.70
N LEU A 543 -3.81 -27.27 -4.38
CA LEU A 543 -4.55 -28.01 -3.35
C LEU A 543 -5.60 -28.92 -4.03
N GLU A 544 -5.48 -30.24 -3.85
CA GLU A 544 -6.50 -31.20 -4.26
C GLU A 544 -7.36 -31.62 -3.06
N GLU A 545 -6.77 -32.14 -1.99
CA GLU A 545 -7.50 -32.47 -0.77
C GLU A 545 -6.72 -31.99 0.47
N LEU A 546 -7.35 -31.10 1.25
CA LEU A 546 -6.80 -30.58 2.51
C LEU A 546 -7.90 -30.55 3.57
N THR A 547 -7.64 -31.18 4.71
CA THR A 547 -8.43 -30.99 5.94
C THR A 547 -7.54 -30.35 6.99
N LEU A 548 -7.89 -29.14 7.42
CA LEU A 548 -7.09 -28.35 8.34
C LEU A 548 -7.87 -28.00 9.61
N ASP A 549 -7.35 -28.45 10.75
CA ASP A 549 -7.79 -28.10 12.09
C ASP A 549 -6.56 -27.74 12.95
N GLY A 550 -6.11 -26.49 12.87
CA GLY A 550 -4.89 -25.98 13.49
C GLY A 550 -4.06 -25.11 12.56
N THR A 551 -2.73 -25.13 12.65
CA THR A 551 -1.85 -24.29 11.85
C THR A 551 -1.06 -25.09 10.81
N LEU A 552 -1.13 -24.66 9.56
CA LEU A 552 -0.36 -25.18 8.41
C LEU A 552 0.29 -24.03 7.64
N ILE A 553 1.60 -24.17 7.43
CA ILE A 553 2.39 -23.26 6.58
C ILE A 553 2.97 -24.09 5.44
N ILE A 554 2.75 -23.68 4.20
CA ILE A 554 3.35 -24.31 3.01
C ILE A 554 4.11 -23.25 2.24
N CYS A 555 5.40 -23.51 2.03
CA CYS A 555 6.29 -22.62 1.28
C CYS A 555 6.96 -23.40 0.15
N ALA A 556 6.86 -22.89 -1.07
CA ALA A 556 7.52 -23.41 -2.25
C ALA A 556 8.49 -22.34 -2.78
N ALA A 557 9.78 -22.66 -2.80
CA ALA A 557 10.81 -21.79 -3.35
C ALA A 557 10.61 -21.55 -4.85
N PRO A 558 11.19 -20.51 -5.44
CA PRO A 558 11.13 -20.27 -6.88
C PRO A 558 11.60 -21.48 -7.69
N GLY A 559 10.76 -21.92 -8.64
CA GLY A 559 11.01 -23.12 -9.45
C GLY A 559 10.49 -24.43 -8.84
N SER A 560 10.01 -24.41 -7.59
CA SER A 560 9.31 -25.55 -6.98
C SER A 560 7.81 -25.44 -7.25
N ARG A 561 7.19 -26.54 -7.70
CA ARG A 561 5.73 -26.67 -7.79
C ARG A 561 5.26 -27.78 -6.85
N VAL A 562 4.35 -27.45 -5.94
CA VAL A 562 3.87 -28.37 -4.90
C VAL A 562 2.41 -28.74 -5.15
N THR A 563 2.10 -30.02 -5.23
CA THR A 563 0.72 -30.52 -5.30
C THR A 563 0.37 -31.23 -4.00
N ILE A 564 -0.60 -30.72 -3.27
CA ILE A 564 -1.17 -31.36 -2.08
C ILE A 564 -2.31 -32.27 -2.54
N LYS A 565 -1.99 -33.53 -2.85
CA LYS A 565 -3.01 -34.52 -3.27
C LYS A 565 -3.94 -34.89 -2.16
N ARG A 566 -3.41 -35.08 -0.94
CA ARG A 566 -4.21 -35.36 0.26
C ARG A 566 -3.39 -35.06 1.51
N LEU A 567 -3.89 -34.16 2.36
CA LEU A 567 -3.26 -33.80 3.61
C LEU A 567 -4.31 -33.55 4.70
N VAL A 568 -4.15 -34.19 5.84
CA VAL A 568 -4.94 -33.91 7.03
C VAL A 568 -4.00 -33.36 8.11
N VAL A 569 -4.28 -32.17 8.58
CA VAL A 569 -3.51 -31.51 9.65
C VAL A 569 -4.44 -31.27 10.82
N LYS A 570 -4.04 -31.80 11.99
CA LYS A 570 -4.71 -31.53 13.26
C LYS A 570 -3.65 -31.27 14.32
N ASN A 571 -3.62 -30.04 14.82
CA ASN A 571 -2.72 -29.62 15.89
C ASN A 571 -3.40 -28.55 16.76
N GLU A 572 -2.75 -28.07 17.82
CA GLU A 572 -3.35 -27.06 18.70
C GLU A 572 -3.65 -25.75 17.97
N GLY A 573 -2.84 -25.43 16.96
CA GLY A 573 -2.98 -24.19 16.18
C GLY A 573 -2.52 -22.95 16.94
N TRP A 574 -2.50 -21.84 16.25
CA TRP A 574 -2.23 -20.52 16.84
C TRP A 574 -3.53 -19.90 17.32
N GLU A 575 -3.46 -19.04 18.32
CA GLU A 575 -4.62 -18.32 18.85
C GLU A 575 -4.37 -16.81 18.91
N LEU A 576 -5.43 -16.04 18.73
CA LEU A 576 -5.40 -14.60 18.97
C LEU A 576 -5.87 -14.33 20.40
N ASP A 577 -4.93 -13.92 21.25
CA ASP A 577 -5.21 -13.52 22.62
C ASP A 577 -5.42 -12.01 22.69
N PRO A 578 -6.43 -11.51 23.45
CA PRO A 578 -6.60 -10.08 23.63
C PRO A 578 -5.33 -9.42 24.19
N ALA A 579 -4.98 -8.26 23.64
CA ALA A 579 -3.81 -7.50 24.07
C ALA A 579 -3.85 -7.20 25.57
N SER A 580 -2.72 -7.44 26.26
CA SER A 580 -2.50 -6.91 27.60
C SER A 580 -2.26 -5.41 27.54
N LYS A 581 -2.68 -4.70 28.60
CA LYS A 581 -2.37 -3.26 28.72
C LYS A 581 -0.89 -3.00 28.90
N ASP A 582 -0.16 -3.98 29.41
CA ASP A 582 1.27 -3.91 29.71
C ASP A 582 2.12 -4.53 28.59
N ASP A 583 1.53 -4.91 27.45
CA ASP A 583 2.27 -5.44 26.30
C ASP A 583 3.25 -4.37 25.79
N PRO A 584 4.53 -4.68 25.60
CA PRO A 584 5.51 -3.70 25.14
C PRO A 584 5.40 -3.37 23.66
N ASP A 585 4.71 -4.20 22.87
CA ASP A 585 4.60 -4.03 21.43
C ASP A 585 3.49 -3.04 21.05
N PRO A 586 3.81 -1.86 20.47
CA PRO A 586 2.81 -0.91 20.05
C PRO A 586 1.90 -1.45 18.93
N GLU A 587 2.35 -2.43 18.15
CA GLU A 587 1.53 -3.06 17.13
C GLU A 587 0.42 -3.91 17.74
N VAL A 588 0.71 -4.66 18.80
CA VAL A 588 -0.28 -5.39 19.59
C VAL A 588 -1.34 -4.42 20.13
N HIS A 589 -0.94 -3.24 20.61
CA HIS A 589 -1.89 -2.23 21.10
C HIS A 589 -2.83 -1.72 20.01
N ILE A 590 -2.33 -1.40 18.82
CA ILE A 590 -3.19 -0.88 17.74
C ILE A 590 -4.11 -1.95 17.15
N LYS A 591 -3.70 -3.23 17.20
CA LYS A 591 -4.51 -4.38 16.77
C LYS A 591 -5.45 -4.89 17.83
N GLY A 592 -5.09 -4.77 19.11
CA GLY A 592 -5.86 -5.25 20.25
C GLY A 592 -5.72 -6.74 20.54
N PHE A 593 -4.76 -7.42 19.92
CA PHE A 593 -4.45 -8.83 20.14
C PHE A 593 -2.99 -9.15 19.81
N SER A 594 -2.49 -10.19 20.44
CA SER A 594 -1.23 -10.87 20.11
C SER A 594 -1.50 -12.29 19.60
N ILE A 595 -0.50 -12.92 18.97
CA ILE A 595 -0.60 -14.31 18.53
C ILE A 595 0.14 -15.20 19.52
N ARG A 596 -0.60 -16.10 20.16
CA ARG A 596 -0.02 -17.19 20.94
C ARG A 596 0.28 -18.39 20.03
N ARG A 597 1.53 -18.86 20.08
CA ARG A 597 2.04 -19.98 19.27
C ARG A 597 2.51 -21.11 20.21
N PRO A 598 1.62 -22.04 20.59
CA PRO A 598 2.02 -23.15 21.47
C PRO A 598 3.11 -24.03 20.83
N ALA A 599 3.97 -24.61 21.61
CA ALA A 599 5.00 -25.53 21.13
C ALA A 599 4.36 -26.74 20.43
N GLY A 600 4.81 -27.05 19.20
CA GLY A 600 4.23 -28.13 18.39
C GLY A 600 2.88 -27.83 17.73
N ALA A 601 2.38 -26.61 17.86
CA ALA A 601 1.10 -26.18 17.27
C ALA A 601 1.18 -25.85 15.77
N THR A 602 2.31 -26.05 15.11
CA THR A 602 2.52 -25.68 13.70
C THR A 602 2.98 -26.88 12.89
N CYS A 603 2.29 -27.15 11.78
CA CYS A 603 2.79 -28.00 10.70
C CYS A 603 3.39 -27.10 9.61
N GLN A 604 4.66 -27.26 9.30
CA GLN A 604 5.35 -26.50 8.26
C GLN A 604 5.91 -27.43 7.18
N LEU A 605 5.60 -27.14 5.93
CA LEU A 605 6.13 -27.81 4.75
C LEU A 605 6.92 -26.78 3.93
N ALA A 606 8.23 -26.97 3.80
CA ALA A 606 9.10 -26.12 3.00
C ALA A 606 9.76 -26.94 1.88
N PHE A 607 9.64 -26.48 0.66
CA PHE A 607 10.17 -27.09 -0.56
C PHE A 607 11.21 -26.12 -1.14
N GLU A 608 12.48 -26.41 -0.88
CA GLU A 608 13.61 -25.51 -1.20
C GLU A 608 14.22 -25.81 -2.58
N GLU A 609 14.03 -27.03 -3.11
CA GLU A 609 14.62 -27.45 -4.37
C GLU A 609 13.64 -27.29 -5.55
N PRO A 610 14.09 -26.74 -6.70
CA PRO A 610 13.27 -26.66 -7.90
C PRO A 610 12.78 -28.04 -8.35
N GLY A 611 11.56 -28.12 -8.86
CA GLY A 611 10.97 -29.35 -9.39
C GLY A 611 9.50 -29.53 -8.98
N GLU A 612 8.92 -30.65 -9.42
CA GLU A 612 7.54 -31.04 -9.07
C GLU A 612 7.57 -31.85 -7.76
N HIS A 613 6.76 -31.43 -6.80
CA HIS A 613 6.66 -32.03 -5.48
C HIS A 613 5.21 -32.47 -5.21
N VAL A 614 5.02 -33.70 -4.78
CA VAL A 614 3.68 -34.23 -4.49
C VAL A 614 3.60 -34.68 -3.04
N VAL A 615 2.65 -34.10 -2.30
CA VAL A 615 2.31 -34.53 -0.94
C VAL A 615 1.10 -35.45 -1.01
N SER A 616 1.30 -36.74 -0.72
CA SER A 616 0.25 -37.76 -0.73
C SER A 616 0.32 -38.63 0.53
N PRO A 617 -0.77 -39.32 0.91
CA PRO A 617 -0.79 -40.20 2.06
C PRO A 617 0.02 -41.49 1.79
N ALA A 618 1.35 -41.42 1.89
CA ALA A 618 2.19 -42.61 1.77
C ALA A 618 2.95 -42.87 3.08
N PRO A 619 3.31 -44.14 3.38
CA PRO A 619 4.04 -44.50 4.59
C PRO A 619 5.45 -43.87 4.73
N GLN A 620 5.81 -42.99 3.85
CA GLN A 620 7.14 -42.41 3.66
C GLN A 620 7.50 -41.26 4.62
N TRP A 621 6.62 -40.87 5.55
CA TRP A 621 6.81 -39.70 6.40
C TRP A 621 6.85 -40.05 7.89
N PRO A 622 7.86 -40.81 8.37
CA PRO A 622 7.97 -41.12 9.78
C PRO A 622 8.24 -39.84 10.55
N GLY A 623 7.34 -39.49 11.45
CA GLY A 623 7.44 -38.30 12.30
C GLY A 623 6.34 -37.25 12.11
N MET A 624 5.61 -37.25 11.01
CA MET A 624 4.49 -36.31 10.82
C MET A 624 3.34 -36.53 11.80
N ALA A 625 3.05 -37.76 12.19
CA ALA A 625 2.04 -38.08 13.23
C ALA A 625 2.34 -37.38 14.57
N LYS A 626 3.61 -37.14 14.89
CA LYS A 626 4.03 -36.43 16.11
C LYS A 626 3.69 -34.94 16.11
N HIS A 627 3.35 -34.40 14.94
CA HIS A 627 3.01 -32.98 14.73
C HIS A 627 1.54 -32.77 14.37
N GLY A 628 0.68 -33.74 14.65
CA GLY A 628 -0.75 -33.64 14.35
C GLY A 628 -1.10 -33.77 12.86
N VAL A 629 -0.19 -34.32 12.05
CA VAL A 629 -0.45 -34.65 10.64
C VAL A 629 -0.82 -36.12 10.55
N THR A 630 -1.99 -36.42 10.01
CA THR A 630 -2.45 -37.79 9.76
C THR A 630 -2.84 -37.98 8.30
N PHE A 631 -2.57 -39.18 7.78
CA PHE A 631 -3.00 -39.60 6.45
C PHE A 631 -4.12 -40.63 6.63
N ASN A 632 -5.18 -40.54 5.81
CA ASN A 632 -6.32 -41.45 5.92
C ASN A 632 -6.01 -42.74 5.15
N GLU A 633 -5.77 -43.85 5.87
CA GLU A 633 -5.27 -45.13 5.34
C GLU A 633 -6.30 -45.94 4.51
N LYS A 634 -7.49 -45.44 4.22
CA LYS A 634 -8.62 -46.19 3.63
C LYS A 634 -8.68 -46.20 2.10
N GLU A 635 -7.62 -45.92 1.37
CA GLU A 635 -7.60 -46.16 -0.07
C GLU A 635 -6.73 -47.35 -0.46
N PRO A 636 -7.20 -48.20 -1.43
CA PRO A 636 -6.39 -49.30 -1.90
C PRO A 636 -5.12 -48.81 -2.59
N GLN A 637 -4.00 -49.43 -2.28
CA GLN A 637 -2.71 -49.15 -2.91
C GLN A 637 -2.85 -49.28 -4.44
N ARG A 638 -2.72 -48.16 -5.14
CA ARG A 638 -2.54 -48.15 -6.59
C ARG A 638 -1.07 -48.49 -6.86
N GLU A 639 -0.81 -49.49 -7.72
CA GLU A 639 0.56 -49.76 -8.19
C GLU A 639 1.17 -48.49 -8.78
N ARG A 640 2.34 -48.15 -8.31
CA ARG A 640 3.08 -46.93 -8.75
C ARG A 640 3.63 -47.18 -10.14
N SER A 641 3.59 -46.11 -10.99
CA SER A 641 4.36 -46.09 -12.22
C SER A 641 5.85 -45.83 -11.90
N GLU A 642 6.77 -46.41 -12.72
CA GLU A 642 8.24 -46.20 -12.55
C GLU A 642 8.65 -44.71 -12.53
N ALA A 643 7.83 -43.80 -13.04
CA ALA A 643 8.06 -42.36 -12.99
C ALA A 643 7.83 -41.74 -11.58
N GLU A 644 7.07 -42.39 -10.70
CA GLU A 644 6.80 -41.93 -9.33
C GLU A 644 7.90 -42.35 -8.35
N GLU A 645 8.77 -43.31 -8.70
CA GLU A 645 9.90 -43.76 -7.88
C GLU A 645 11.14 -42.85 -7.95
N SER A 646 11.21 -41.96 -8.96
CA SER A 646 12.37 -41.09 -9.20
C SER A 646 12.26 -39.69 -8.58
N LEU A 647 11.22 -39.41 -7.78
CA LEU A 647 11.02 -38.09 -7.18
C LEU A 647 11.96 -37.88 -5.98
N PRO A 648 12.59 -36.68 -5.83
CA PRO A 648 13.56 -36.41 -4.78
C PRO A 648 12.94 -36.40 -3.38
N PHE A 649 13.76 -36.70 -2.38
CA PHE A 649 13.41 -36.68 -0.94
C PHE A 649 13.10 -35.26 -0.47
N TYR A 650 11.97 -35.10 0.24
CA TYR A 650 11.53 -33.81 0.79
C TYR A 650 11.98 -33.61 2.23
N ARG A 651 12.46 -32.41 2.55
CA ARG A 651 12.81 -32.02 3.90
C ARG A 651 11.58 -31.42 4.59
N VAL A 652 10.92 -32.20 5.44
CA VAL A 652 9.92 -31.66 6.38
C VAL A 652 10.68 -31.13 7.58
N ARG A 653 10.79 -29.82 7.70
CA ARG A 653 11.25 -29.18 8.95
C ARG A 653 10.10 -29.13 9.93
N SER A 654 10.13 -29.98 10.94
CA SER A 654 9.38 -29.73 12.16
C SER A 654 10.17 -28.67 12.93
N MET A 655 9.58 -27.55 13.26
CA MET A 655 10.12 -26.71 14.31
C MET A 655 10.09 -27.51 15.62
N LYS A 656 11.15 -28.27 15.93
CA LYS A 656 11.48 -28.48 17.31
C LYS A 656 11.81 -27.11 17.85
N SER A 657 11.18 -26.73 18.96
CA SER A 657 11.59 -25.59 19.74
C SER A 657 13.09 -25.70 20.03
N SER A 658 13.92 -25.12 19.19
CA SER A 658 15.30 -24.77 19.57
C SER A 658 15.30 -23.57 20.50
N PHE A 659 14.14 -23.16 20.94
CA PHE A 659 13.89 -22.15 21.95
C PHE A 659 13.67 -22.84 23.33
N GLY A 660 14.72 -23.43 23.84
CA GLY A 660 14.91 -23.63 25.26
C GLY A 660 15.51 -22.33 25.81
N GLY A 661 14.66 -21.43 26.26
CA GLY A 661 15.06 -20.16 26.85
C GLY A 661 13.96 -19.12 26.57
N GLU A 662 13.46 -18.57 27.66
CA GLU A 662 12.49 -17.48 27.67
C GLU A 662 13.00 -16.24 26.91
N THR A 663 12.80 -16.21 25.60
CA THR A 663 12.83 -14.96 24.80
C THR A 663 12.06 -15.22 23.53
N GLU A 664 10.97 -14.49 23.36
CA GLU A 664 10.19 -14.41 22.14
C GLU A 664 11.10 -13.95 21.00
N ALA A 665 11.40 -14.83 20.05
CA ALA A 665 12.09 -14.42 18.84
C ALA A 665 11.11 -13.65 17.93
N PRO A 666 11.47 -12.45 17.46
CA PRO A 666 10.65 -11.71 16.51
C PRO A 666 10.43 -12.49 15.22
N LEU A 667 9.29 -12.26 14.57
CA LEU A 667 8.96 -12.80 13.23
C LEU A 667 10.02 -12.51 12.16
N GLU A 668 10.89 -11.53 12.39
CA GLU A 668 12.02 -11.21 11.53
C GLU A 668 12.99 -12.39 11.34
N GLU A 669 13.16 -13.24 12.32
CA GLU A 669 13.96 -14.47 12.18
C GLU A 669 13.27 -15.52 11.30
N PHE A 670 11.93 -15.47 11.24
CA PHE A 670 11.14 -16.40 10.44
C PHE A 670 11.24 -16.08 8.93
N ALA A 671 11.37 -14.81 8.59
CA ALA A 671 11.56 -14.35 7.22
C ALA A 671 13.01 -14.48 6.73
N ARG A 672 13.98 -14.54 7.66
CA ARG A 672 15.42 -14.67 7.34
C ARG A 672 15.85 -16.09 6.95
N ASP A 673 15.08 -17.10 7.34
CA ASP A 673 15.36 -18.50 6.95
C ASP A 673 14.92 -18.83 5.52
N PHE A 674 14.22 -17.90 4.83
CA PHE A 674 13.94 -18.01 3.41
C PHE A 674 14.96 -17.17 2.65
N PRO A 675 15.86 -17.74 1.86
CA PRO A 675 16.76 -16.96 1.03
C PRO A 675 15.89 -16.11 0.09
N ALA A 676 15.97 -14.79 0.24
CA ALA A 676 15.50 -13.88 -0.80
C ALA A 676 16.08 -14.37 -2.11
N SER A 677 15.22 -14.67 -3.08
CA SER A 677 15.62 -15.19 -4.37
C SER A 677 16.69 -14.26 -4.96
N ARG A 678 17.96 -14.66 -4.83
CA ARG A 678 19.03 -14.07 -5.61
C ARG A 678 18.82 -14.54 -7.06
N ARG A 679 18.11 -13.74 -7.82
CA ARG A 679 18.36 -13.39 -9.24
C ARG A 679 17.19 -12.58 -9.80
#